data_7cad0a49d530b14629fe370bbb512ec2
#
_entry.id   7cad0a49d530b14629fe370bbb512ec2
#
_cell.length_a   1.000
_cell.length_b   1.000
_cell.length_c   1.000
_cell.angle_alpha   90.00
_cell.angle_beta   90.00
_cell.angle_gamma   90.00
#
_symmetry.space_group_name_H-M   'P 1'
#
loop_
_entity.id
_entity.type
_entity.pdbx_description
1 polymer ?
#
loop_
_entity_poly.entity_id
_entity_poly.type
_entity_poly.pdbx_seq_one_letter_code
_entity_poly.pdbx_strand_id
1 'polypeptide(L)'
;MEYWAVSRSERQFRISRLDDMAELLLGESKLEQFLKENALKQSSSPRGPRPKLTEVRKHLTAALDRGNLKPEFLQEANLIMAKLNYVEGDYKEALNAYARVGVDDLQLAAVPPYRLRMIAEAYSTKGLCLEKLPISSSASNLHVDREQEIVTCYEKAGDIALLYLQEIERVINTNIQNRSPKPGPAAQEQELGFFLETGLQRAHVLYFKNGNLTRGVGRFREILRAVETRTTQNLRMTIARQLAEILLRGMCEQSYWNPLEDPPHQSPLDDPLRKGSNTKNYALSRRPRVYTGENIFCPQENTEEALLLLLISESMANRDAVLSRIPEHKNDRIISLQSASVVYDLLTIALGRRGQYEMLSECLERAMKFAFEEFHLWYQFALSLMAAGKSARAVKVLKECIRLKPDDATIPLLAAKLCMGSLHWLEEAERFAKTVVDLGDKTSEFKAKGYLALGLTYSLQATDASLRGMQEVLQRRALLAFQRAHSLSPTDHLAAFYLALQLAISRQIPEALGYVRQALQLQGDDANSLHLLALLLSAQKHYHDALNIIDMALSEYPENFIDSGRGSSLLDRAIADRRQLNTITLPDFSDPETGSVHATSIAASRVEQALSEVASSLQSSAPKQGPLHPWMTLAQIWLHAAEVYIGIGKPAEATACTQEAANLFPMSHNVLYMRGQVAELRGNIDEAKRWYEEALSISPTHVKSMQRLALILHQLGRYSLAEKILRDAVQVNSTAHEVWNGLGEVLQAQGNDDAATECFLTALELEASSPVVPFTIIPRVL
;
A
#
# COMPACT_ATOMS: atom_id res chain seq x y z
N MET A 1 -4.97 20.87 -42.85
CA MET A 1 -5.03 22.35 -42.72
C MET A 1 -5.75 23.04 -43.89
N GLU A 2 -5.60 22.54 -45.08
CA GLU A 2 -6.36 23.09 -46.21
C GLU A 2 -7.87 22.90 -46.09
N TYR A 3 -8.34 21.82 -45.49
CA TYR A 3 -9.77 21.55 -45.25
C TYR A 3 -10.42 22.45 -44.19
N TRP A 4 -9.64 23.00 -43.26
CA TRP A 4 -10.11 23.94 -42.22
C TRP A 4 -9.99 25.42 -42.63
N ALA A 5 -9.16 25.71 -43.63
CA ALA A 5 -9.08 27.05 -44.19
C ALA A 5 -10.38 27.47 -44.94
N VAL A 6 -11.11 26.47 -45.44
CA VAL A 6 -12.39 26.70 -46.14
C VAL A 6 -13.49 27.19 -45.19
N SER A 7 -13.50 26.81 -43.92
CA SER A 7 -14.48 27.31 -42.94
C SER A 7 -14.30 28.79 -42.55
N ARG A 8 -13.11 29.38 -42.81
CA ARG A 8 -12.83 30.79 -42.60
C ARG A 8 -13.16 31.66 -43.81
N SER A 9 -13.37 31.08 -44.98
CA SER A 9 -13.63 31.81 -46.22
C SER A 9 -15.12 31.95 -46.54
N GLU A 10 -16.05 31.64 -45.62
CA GLU A 10 -17.48 31.79 -45.81
C GLU A 10 -17.94 33.24 -46.26
N ARG A 11 -17.04 34.21 -46.15
CA ARG A 11 -17.35 35.60 -46.57
C ARG A 11 -16.95 35.94 -48.01
N GLN A 12 -16.27 35.09 -48.76
CA GLN A 12 -15.74 35.41 -50.08
C GLN A 12 -16.17 34.53 -51.25
N PHE A 13 -16.83 33.39 -51.01
CA PHE A 13 -17.31 32.58 -52.12
C PHE A 13 -18.84 32.68 -52.25
N ARG A 14 -19.33 33.37 -53.27
CA ARG A 14 -20.68 33.19 -53.82
C ARG A 14 -20.69 31.78 -54.45
N ILE A 15 -21.05 30.77 -53.65
CA ILE A 15 -21.21 29.43 -54.13
C ILE A 15 -22.45 29.42 -55.04
N SER A 16 -22.25 29.09 -56.31
CA SER A 16 -23.36 28.91 -57.24
C SER A 16 -24.23 27.74 -56.73
N ARG A 17 -25.55 27.93 -56.67
CA ARG A 17 -26.53 26.92 -56.23
C ARG A 17 -26.50 25.59 -57.02
N LEU A 18 -25.58 25.43 -57.94
CA LEU A 18 -25.47 24.31 -58.89
C LEU A 18 -24.26 23.40 -58.65
N ASP A 19 -23.44 23.70 -57.64
CA ASP A 19 -22.25 22.91 -57.35
C ASP A 19 -22.54 21.85 -56.26
N ASP A 20 -22.69 20.60 -56.64
CA ASP A 20 -22.99 19.47 -55.75
C ASP A 20 -21.90 19.21 -54.71
N MET A 21 -20.65 19.55 -55.05
CA MET A 21 -19.54 19.45 -54.11
C MET A 21 -19.62 20.53 -53.02
N ALA A 22 -20.09 21.75 -53.37
CA ALA A 22 -20.29 22.81 -52.40
C ALA A 22 -21.45 22.47 -51.45
N GLU A 23 -22.52 21.85 -51.95
CA GLU A 23 -23.64 21.40 -51.12
C GLU A 23 -23.20 20.30 -50.15
N LEU A 24 -22.37 19.35 -50.60
CA LEU A 24 -21.82 18.30 -49.76
C LEU A 24 -20.98 18.88 -48.61
N LEU A 25 -20.03 19.77 -48.93
CA LEU A 25 -19.16 20.41 -47.93
C LEU A 25 -19.94 21.27 -46.94
N LEU A 26 -21.00 21.98 -47.44
CA LEU A 26 -21.86 22.77 -46.56
C LEU A 26 -22.67 21.91 -45.62
N GLY A 27 -23.21 20.79 -46.10
CA GLY A 27 -23.92 19.80 -45.30
C GLY A 27 -23.02 19.20 -44.22
N GLU A 28 -21.79 18.79 -44.56
CA GLU A 28 -20.80 18.29 -43.61
C GLU A 28 -20.42 19.33 -42.56
N SER A 29 -20.10 20.57 -42.97
CA SER A 29 -19.71 21.63 -42.05
C SER A 29 -20.81 21.96 -41.03
N LYS A 30 -22.07 22.03 -41.47
CA LYS A 30 -23.24 22.25 -40.59
C LYS A 30 -23.48 21.07 -39.63
N LEU A 31 -23.29 19.85 -40.08
CA LEU A 31 -23.40 18.66 -39.23
C LEU A 31 -22.33 18.68 -38.14
N GLU A 32 -21.07 18.92 -38.48
CA GLU A 32 -19.96 18.99 -37.52
C GLU A 32 -20.13 20.15 -36.53
N GLN A 33 -20.63 21.31 -36.97
CA GLN A 33 -20.96 22.40 -36.09
C GLN A 33 -22.08 22.03 -35.12
N PHE A 34 -23.14 21.39 -35.60
CA PHE A 34 -24.22 20.89 -34.74
C PHE A 34 -23.71 19.92 -33.69
N LEU A 35 -22.80 18.98 -34.04
CA LEU A 35 -22.21 18.00 -33.12
C LEU A 35 -21.31 18.65 -32.05
N LYS A 36 -20.60 19.73 -32.39
CA LYS A 36 -19.84 20.53 -31.42
C LYS A 36 -20.72 21.26 -30.42
N GLU A 37 -21.82 21.86 -30.90
CA GLU A 37 -22.78 22.59 -30.05
C GLU A 37 -23.61 21.63 -29.18
N ASN A 38 -23.84 20.42 -29.63
CA ASN A 38 -24.67 19.40 -28.98
C ASN A 38 -23.90 18.11 -28.80
N ALA A 39 -23.04 18.05 -27.77
CA ALA A 39 -22.25 16.86 -27.47
C ALA A 39 -23.15 15.64 -27.27
N LEU A 40 -22.91 14.60 -28.06
CA LEU A 40 -23.59 13.31 -27.93
C LEU A 40 -23.08 12.60 -26.65
N LYS A 41 -24.02 12.14 -25.81
CA LYS A 41 -23.71 11.28 -24.66
C LYS A 41 -24.24 9.88 -24.92
N GLN A 42 -23.55 8.85 -24.48
CA GLN A 42 -23.93 7.44 -24.68
C GLN A 42 -25.36 7.10 -24.21
N SER A 43 -25.87 7.84 -23.23
CA SER A 43 -27.21 7.62 -22.64
C SER A 43 -28.32 8.50 -23.23
N SER A 44 -27.99 9.47 -24.11
CA SER A 44 -29.00 10.35 -24.66
C SER A 44 -29.74 9.69 -25.81
N SER A 45 -31.03 9.39 -25.60
CA SER A 45 -31.94 9.04 -26.69
C SER A 45 -32.12 10.25 -27.62
N PRO A 46 -32.01 10.11 -28.94
CA PRO A 46 -32.28 11.18 -29.86
C PRO A 46 -33.75 11.58 -29.73
N ARG A 47 -34.01 12.83 -29.39
CA ARG A 47 -35.38 13.39 -29.33
C ARG A 47 -35.68 14.11 -30.65
N GLY A 48 -36.40 13.48 -31.54
CA GLY A 48 -37.08 14.08 -32.67
C GLY A 48 -36.29 14.96 -33.66
N PRO A 49 -36.79 15.27 -34.84
CA PRO A 49 -36.10 16.07 -35.82
C PRO A 49 -35.90 17.51 -35.30
N ARG A 50 -34.63 17.90 -35.23
CA ARG A 50 -34.26 19.26 -34.83
C ARG A 50 -34.17 20.15 -36.07
N PRO A 51 -34.64 21.40 -36.02
CA PRO A 51 -34.69 22.30 -37.22
C PRO A 51 -33.32 22.44 -37.92
N LYS A 52 -32.23 22.47 -37.19
CA LYS A 52 -30.86 22.55 -37.76
C LYS A 52 -30.47 21.29 -38.55
N LEU A 53 -30.95 20.10 -38.17
CA LEU A 53 -30.67 18.84 -38.87
C LEU A 53 -31.47 18.74 -40.19
N THR A 54 -32.68 19.28 -40.27
CA THR A 54 -33.45 19.33 -41.53
C THR A 54 -32.76 20.15 -42.60
N GLU A 55 -32.04 21.21 -42.23
CA GLU A 55 -31.23 22.01 -43.15
C GLU A 55 -30.02 21.20 -43.65
N VAL A 56 -29.30 20.47 -42.73
CA VAL A 56 -28.21 19.57 -43.11
C VAL A 56 -28.70 18.50 -44.09
N ARG A 57 -29.83 17.86 -43.78
CA ARG A 57 -30.45 16.83 -44.65
C ARG A 57 -30.77 17.41 -46.05
N LYS A 58 -31.29 18.64 -46.14
CA LYS A 58 -31.60 19.28 -47.41
C LYS A 58 -30.35 19.42 -48.29
N HIS A 59 -29.24 19.87 -47.73
CA HIS A 59 -27.98 20.05 -48.46
C HIS A 59 -27.43 18.67 -48.94
N LEU A 60 -27.40 17.67 -48.06
CA LEU A 60 -26.90 16.36 -48.41
C LEU A 60 -27.77 15.63 -49.43
N THR A 61 -29.11 15.74 -49.34
CA THR A 61 -30.03 15.19 -50.30
C THR A 61 -29.89 15.89 -51.66
N ALA A 62 -29.73 17.21 -51.68
CA ALA A 62 -29.49 17.95 -52.92
C ALA A 62 -28.21 17.52 -53.62
N ALA A 63 -27.14 17.22 -52.87
CA ALA A 63 -25.91 16.71 -53.44
C ALA A 63 -26.01 15.30 -53.98
N LEU A 64 -26.81 14.42 -53.33
CA LEU A 64 -27.00 13.03 -53.76
C LEU A 64 -27.95 12.89 -54.93
N ASP A 65 -29.06 13.64 -54.98
CA ASP A 65 -30.12 13.50 -56.00
C ASP A 65 -29.71 14.00 -57.38
N ARG A 66 -28.79 14.96 -57.48
CA ARG A 66 -28.33 15.49 -58.79
C ARG A 66 -27.38 14.55 -59.55
N GLY A 67 -26.73 13.62 -58.86
CA GLY A 67 -25.95 12.53 -59.45
C GLY A 67 -24.65 12.90 -60.16
N ASN A 68 -24.16 14.16 -60.06
CA ASN A 68 -22.96 14.61 -60.74
C ASN A 68 -21.66 14.46 -59.91
N LEU A 69 -21.76 13.84 -58.71
CA LEU A 69 -20.61 13.59 -57.86
C LEU A 69 -19.73 12.46 -58.45
N LYS A 70 -18.40 12.62 -58.34
CA LYS A 70 -17.47 11.56 -58.67
C LYS A 70 -17.70 10.36 -57.71
N PRO A 71 -17.42 9.11 -58.14
CA PRO A 71 -17.67 7.95 -57.31
C PRO A 71 -17.10 8.00 -55.89
N GLU A 72 -15.94 8.64 -55.73
CA GLU A 72 -15.28 8.83 -54.42
C GLU A 72 -16.08 9.73 -53.50
N PHE A 73 -16.58 10.88 -54.01
CA PHE A 73 -17.37 11.84 -53.26
C PHE A 73 -18.81 11.35 -53.04
N LEU A 74 -19.29 10.52 -53.93
CA LEU A 74 -20.60 9.83 -53.72
C LEU A 74 -20.54 8.87 -52.53
N GLN A 75 -19.42 8.15 -52.35
CA GLN A 75 -19.20 7.34 -51.15
C GLN A 75 -19.17 8.20 -49.89
N GLU A 76 -18.42 9.33 -49.92
CA GLU A 76 -18.34 10.26 -48.78
C GLU A 76 -19.72 10.85 -48.44
N ALA A 77 -20.50 11.26 -49.44
CA ALA A 77 -21.86 11.80 -49.22
C ALA A 77 -22.78 10.78 -48.54
N ASN A 78 -22.69 9.52 -48.93
CA ASN A 78 -23.48 8.45 -48.28
C ASN A 78 -22.99 8.17 -46.86
N LEU A 79 -21.69 8.25 -46.56
CA LEU A 79 -21.16 8.10 -45.21
C LEU A 79 -21.65 9.23 -44.30
N ILE A 80 -21.65 10.47 -44.79
CA ILE A 80 -22.13 11.63 -44.01
C ILE A 80 -23.63 11.53 -43.79
N MET A 81 -24.40 11.09 -44.84
CA MET A 81 -25.84 10.87 -44.72
C MET A 81 -26.16 9.80 -43.70
N ALA A 82 -25.40 8.67 -43.68
CA ALA A 82 -25.54 7.64 -42.66
C ALA A 82 -25.30 8.18 -41.24
N LYS A 83 -24.27 9.01 -41.07
CA LYS A 83 -23.98 9.70 -39.80
C LYS A 83 -25.11 10.60 -39.36
N LEU A 84 -25.70 11.35 -40.30
CA LEU A 84 -26.88 12.19 -40.06
C LEU A 84 -28.08 11.37 -39.61
N ASN A 85 -28.37 10.27 -40.30
CA ASN A 85 -29.50 9.36 -39.97
C ASN A 85 -29.32 8.78 -38.54
N TYR A 86 -28.10 8.42 -38.13
CA TYR A 86 -27.82 8.03 -36.77
C TYR A 86 -28.13 9.13 -35.75
N VAL A 87 -27.70 10.38 -36.04
CA VAL A 87 -27.93 11.54 -35.16
C VAL A 87 -29.43 11.88 -35.03
N GLU A 88 -30.20 11.64 -36.07
CA GLU A 88 -31.63 11.81 -36.07
C GLU A 88 -32.39 10.65 -35.40
N GLY A 89 -31.75 9.46 -35.26
CA GLY A 89 -32.32 8.27 -34.63
C GLY A 89 -32.87 7.26 -35.60
N ASP A 90 -32.69 7.44 -36.91
CA ASP A 90 -33.09 6.50 -37.93
C ASP A 90 -31.97 5.48 -38.22
N TYR A 91 -31.83 4.51 -37.32
CA TYR A 91 -30.76 3.54 -37.34
C TYR A 91 -30.85 2.57 -38.52
N LYS A 92 -32.07 2.25 -39.02
CA LYS A 92 -32.25 1.36 -40.15
C LYS A 92 -31.77 2.02 -41.45
N GLU A 93 -32.14 3.24 -41.68
CA GLU A 93 -31.71 3.96 -42.88
C GLU A 93 -30.20 4.29 -42.84
N ALA A 94 -29.63 4.51 -41.66
CA ALA A 94 -28.20 4.60 -41.51
C ALA A 94 -27.48 3.32 -41.96
N LEU A 95 -27.96 2.15 -41.56
CA LEU A 95 -27.39 0.85 -41.98
C LEU A 95 -27.56 0.61 -43.49
N ASN A 96 -28.72 0.97 -44.06
CA ASN A 96 -28.93 0.91 -45.51
C ASN A 96 -27.96 1.77 -46.28
N ALA A 97 -27.66 2.97 -45.78
CA ALA A 97 -26.67 3.86 -46.40
C ALA A 97 -25.25 3.27 -46.32
N TYR A 98 -24.86 2.65 -45.21
CA TYR A 98 -23.59 1.94 -45.09
C TYR A 98 -23.50 0.72 -46.02
N ALA A 99 -24.58 -0.02 -46.21
CA ALA A 99 -24.62 -1.13 -47.14
C ALA A 99 -24.47 -0.67 -48.61
N ARG A 100 -25.06 0.47 -48.98
CA ARG A 100 -24.89 1.07 -50.34
C ARG A 100 -23.45 1.45 -50.64
N VAL A 101 -22.69 1.88 -49.62
CA VAL A 101 -21.28 2.26 -49.76
C VAL A 101 -20.39 1.03 -49.83
N GLY A 102 -20.79 -0.11 -49.26
CA GLY A 102 -19.90 -1.27 -49.10
C GLY A 102 -18.75 -0.96 -48.16
N VAL A 103 -19.04 -0.46 -46.95
CA VAL A 103 -18.00 0.00 -46.00
C VAL A 103 -16.96 -1.10 -45.72
N ASP A 104 -17.35 -2.36 -45.75
CA ASP A 104 -16.48 -3.51 -45.50
C ASP A 104 -15.51 -3.83 -46.66
N ASP A 105 -15.74 -3.29 -47.85
CA ASP A 105 -14.92 -3.48 -49.06
C ASP A 105 -13.98 -2.28 -49.34
N LEU A 106 -14.01 -1.24 -48.49
CA LEU A 106 -13.19 -0.07 -48.68
C LEU A 106 -11.70 -0.36 -48.52
N GLN A 107 -10.92 -0.02 -49.55
CA GLN A 107 -9.46 -0.13 -49.49
C GLN A 107 -8.88 1.03 -48.66
N LEU A 108 -8.00 0.68 -47.71
CA LEU A 108 -7.34 1.63 -46.81
C LEU A 108 -5.91 2.01 -47.25
N ALA A 109 -5.42 1.48 -48.39
CA ALA A 109 -4.13 1.79 -48.92
C ALA A 109 -4.11 3.22 -49.50
N ALA A 110 -3.14 4.03 -49.10
CA ALA A 110 -2.91 5.40 -49.62
C ALA A 110 -4.11 6.39 -49.46
N VAL A 111 -4.97 6.16 -48.50
CA VAL A 111 -6.12 7.04 -48.20
C VAL A 111 -5.66 8.30 -47.46
N PRO A 112 -6.12 9.50 -47.82
CA PRO A 112 -5.79 10.73 -47.10
C PRO A 112 -6.36 10.72 -45.66
N PRO A 113 -5.73 11.42 -44.70
CA PRO A 113 -6.11 11.37 -43.28
C PRO A 113 -7.58 11.69 -43.00
N TYR A 114 -8.18 12.68 -43.69
CA TYR A 114 -9.56 13.04 -43.46
C TYR A 114 -10.54 11.89 -43.79
N ARG A 115 -10.22 11.10 -44.82
CA ARG A 115 -11.04 9.97 -45.23
C ARG A 115 -10.89 8.78 -44.28
N LEU A 116 -9.68 8.59 -43.70
CA LEU A 116 -9.49 7.61 -42.60
C LEU A 116 -10.38 7.93 -41.41
N ARG A 117 -10.47 9.23 -41.01
CA ARG A 117 -11.37 9.67 -39.96
C ARG A 117 -12.81 9.30 -40.29
N MET A 118 -13.27 9.63 -41.50
CA MET A 118 -14.63 9.39 -41.94
C MET A 118 -15.00 7.90 -41.92
N ILE A 119 -14.06 7.03 -42.36
CA ILE A 119 -14.24 5.57 -42.34
C ILE A 119 -14.26 5.06 -40.88
N ALA A 120 -13.39 5.54 -40.00
CA ALA A 120 -13.38 5.17 -38.59
C ALA A 120 -14.71 5.54 -37.91
N GLU A 121 -15.21 6.75 -38.16
CA GLU A 121 -16.51 7.21 -37.67
C GLU A 121 -17.67 6.40 -38.23
N ALA A 122 -17.58 5.96 -39.50
CA ALA A 122 -18.60 5.11 -40.13
C ALA A 122 -18.70 3.75 -39.47
N TYR A 123 -17.57 3.08 -39.19
CA TYR A 123 -17.58 1.82 -38.45
C TYR A 123 -18.10 1.97 -37.02
N SER A 124 -17.72 3.03 -36.31
CA SER A 124 -18.26 3.33 -34.98
C SER A 124 -19.77 3.53 -35.03
N THR A 125 -20.27 4.31 -35.99
CA THR A 125 -21.69 4.58 -36.16
C THR A 125 -22.46 3.34 -36.58
N LYS A 126 -21.90 2.51 -37.47
CA LYS A 126 -22.49 1.19 -37.86
C LYS A 126 -22.66 0.31 -36.61
N GLY A 127 -21.62 0.20 -35.76
CA GLY A 127 -21.69 -0.54 -34.50
C GLY A 127 -22.77 -0.01 -33.56
N LEU A 128 -22.84 1.31 -33.38
CA LEU A 128 -23.86 1.94 -32.56
C LEU A 128 -25.29 1.72 -33.10
N CYS A 129 -25.50 1.75 -34.42
CA CYS A 129 -26.80 1.46 -35.03
C CYS A 129 -27.20 -0.01 -34.77
N LEU A 130 -26.27 -0.93 -34.92
CA LEU A 130 -26.51 -2.36 -34.65
C LEU A 130 -26.87 -2.58 -33.17
N GLU A 131 -26.24 -1.92 -32.23
CA GLU A 131 -26.58 -2.01 -30.79
C GLU A 131 -27.99 -1.50 -30.46
N LYS A 132 -28.44 -0.42 -31.12
CA LYS A 132 -29.72 0.24 -30.83
C LYS A 132 -30.94 -0.44 -31.44
N LEU A 133 -30.78 -1.19 -32.50
CA LEU A 133 -31.91 -1.87 -33.14
C LEU A 133 -32.36 -3.07 -32.29
N PRO A 134 -33.69 -3.24 -32.07
CA PRO A 134 -34.21 -4.42 -31.34
C PRO A 134 -33.97 -5.70 -32.13
N ILE A 135 -33.68 -6.77 -31.42
CA ILE A 135 -33.51 -8.11 -32.00
C ILE A 135 -34.88 -8.72 -32.18
N SER A 136 -35.24 -9.12 -33.39
CA SER A 136 -36.42 -9.93 -33.63
C SER A 136 -36.19 -11.36 -33.10
N SER A 137 -37.00 -11.79 -32.17
CA SER A 137 -36.84 -12.85 -31.18
C SER A 137 -36.86 -14.30 -31.69
N SER A 138 -36.39 -14.65 -32.90
CA SER A 138 -36.65 -15.97 -33.43
C SER A 138 -35.48 -16.90 -33.75
N ALA A 139 -34.22 -16.51 -33.54
CA ALA A 139 -33.11 -17.47 -33.71
C ALA A 139 -31.89 -17.10 -32.89
N SER A 140 -31.46 -17.97 -31.99
CA SER A 140 -30.28 -17.80 -31.13
C SER A 140 -28.96 -17.62 -31.91
N ASN A 141 -28.83 -18.20 -33.07
CA ASN A 141 -27.63 -18.11 -33.91
C ASN A 141 -27.47 -16.71 -34.54
N LEU A 142 -28.57 -16.04 -34.93
CA LEU A 142 -28.54 -14.66 -35.45
C LEU A 142 -28.10 -13.63 -34.39
N HIS A 143 -28.29 -13.91 -33.12
CA HIS A 143 -27.87 -13.06 -32.02
C HIS A 143 -26.33 -13.06 -31.88
N VAL A 144 -25.74 -14.22 -31.95
CA VAL A 144 -24.29 -14.43 -31.83
C VAL A 144 -23.54 -13.77 -33.00
N ASP A 145 -24.03 -13.99 -34.23
CA ASP A 145 -23.42 -13.39 -35.42
C ASP A 145 -23.47 -11.87 -35.39
N ARG A 146 -24.56 -11.30 -34.88
CA ARG A 146 -24.72 -9.86 -34.76
C ARG A 146 -23.79 -9.26 -33.67
N GLU A 147 -23.69 -9.90 -32.53
CA GLU A 147 -22.74 -9.44 -31.49
C GLU A 147 -21.31 -9.45 -32.00
N GLN A 148 -20.94 -10.49 -32.75
CA GLN A 148 -19.63 -10.55 -33.38
C GLN A 148 -19.44 -9.44 -34.42
N GLU A 149 -20.46 -9.13 -35.23
CA GLU A 149 -20.42 -8.03 -36.19
C GLU A 149 -20.23 -6.67 -35.49
N ILE A 150 -20.96 -6.42 -34.39
CA ILE A 150 -20.83 -5.19 -33.57
C ILE A 150 -19.43 -5.03 -33.08
N VAL A 151 -18.84 -6.06 -32.45
CA VAL A 151 -17.47 -6.01 -31.91
C VAL A 151 -16.46 -5.79 -33.04
N THR A 152 -16.61 -6.50 -34.18
CA THR A 152 -15.74 -6.32 -35.35
C THR A 152 -15.79 -4.88 -35.90
N CYS A 153 -16.96 -4.27 -35.90
CA CYS A 153 -17.12 -2.88 -36.30
C CYS A 153 -16.31 -1.92 -35.38
N TYR A 154 -16.37 -2.13 -34.06
CA TYR A 154 -15.62 -1.30 -33.12
C TYR A 154 -14.11 -1.59 -33.14
N GLU A 155 -13.67 -2.81 -33.36
CA GLU A 155 -12.24 -3.11 -33.55
C GLU A 155 -11.69 -2.39 -34.78
N LYS A 156 -12.39 -2.52 -35.92
CA LYS A 156 -12.03 -1.80 -37.15
C LYS A 156 -12.02 -0.28 -36.95
N ALA A 157 -13.06 0.26 -36.31
CA ALA A 157 -13.14 1.69 -36.01
C ALA A 157 -11.96 2.17 -35.17
N GLY A 158 -11.59 1.43 -34.12
CA GLY A 158 -10.47 1.76 -33.25
C GLY A 158 -9.11 1.70 -33.95
N ASP A 159 -8.87 0.67 -34.75
CA ASP A 159 -7.61 0.51 -35.49
C ASP A 159 -7.42 1.61 -36.56
N ILE A 160 -8.50 1.95 -37.29
CA ILE A 160 -8.47 3.02 -38.28
C ILE A 160 -8.33 4.39 -37.60
N ALA A 161 -8.96 4.58 -36.42
CA ALA A 161 -8.82 5.80 -35.64
C ALA A 161 -7.36 6.01 -35.17
N LEU A 162 -6.70 4.96 -34.67
CA LEU A 162 -5.29 5.03 -34.29
C LEU A 162 -4.40 5.36 -35.51
N LEU A 163 -4.67 4.74 -36.65
CA LEU A 163 -3.94 5.03 -37.89
C LEU A 163 -4.13 6.50 -38.30
N TYR A 164 -5.36 7.00 -38.29
CA TYR A 164 -5.69 8.41 -38.59
C TYR A 164 -4.90 9.36 -37.70
N LEU A 165 -4.90 9.14 -36.38
CA LEU A 165 -4.22 10.01 -35.42
C LEU A 165 -2.70 10.02 -35.63
N GLN A 166 -2.11 8.88 -35.93
CA GLN A 166 -0.66 8.78 -36.25
C GLN A 166 -0.30 9.53 -37.54
N GLU A 167 -1.14 9.45 -38.58
CA GLU A 167 -0.90 10.16 -39.84
C GLU A 167 -1.05 11.68 -39.67
N ILE A 168 -2.02 12.15 -38.91
CA ILE A 168 -2.14 13.59 -38.61
C ILE A 168 -0.90 14.10 -37.87
N GLU A 169 -0.48 13.39 -36.84
CA GLU A 169 0.70 13.82 -36.08
C GLU A 169 1.97 13.85 -36.96
N ARG A 170 2.11 12.87 -37.86
CA ARG A 170 3.20 12.88 -38.87
C ARG A 170 3.14 14.12 -39.76
N VAL A 171 1.97 14.52 -40.26
CA VAL A 171 1.80 15.71 -41.09
C VAL A 171 2.10 16.99 -40.30
N ILE A 172 1.68 17.06 -39.04
CA ILE A 172 1.96 18.22 -38.17
C ILE A 172 3.47 18.34 -37.92
N ASN A 173 4.13 17.25 -37.58
CA ASN A 173 5.58 17.24 -37.29
C ASN A 173 6.43 17.60 -38.51
N THR A 174 6.07 17.14 -39.71
CA THR A 174 6.76 17.50 -40.96
C THR A 174 6.59 18.98 -41.29
N ASN A 175 5.45 19.58 -40.98
CA ASN A 175 5.18 21.01 -41.20
C ASN A 175 5.92 21.92 -40.19
N ILE A 176 6.23 21.43 -38.99
CA ILE A 176 6.97 22.19 -37.95
C ILE A 176 8.47 22.27 -38.33
N GLN A 177 9.04 21.22 -38.94
CA GLN A 177 10.46 21.21 -39.35
C GLN A 177 10.77 22.21 -40.49
N ASN A 178 9.78 22.61 -41.25
CA ASN A 178 9.96 23.49 -42.42
C ASN A 178 9.62 24.98 -42.15
N ARG A 179 9.31 25.39 -40.90
CA ARG A 179 9.00 26.79 -40.57
C ARG A 179 9.87 27.29 -39.41
N SER A 180 10.49 28.47 -39.61
CA SER A 180 11.08 29.25 -38.53
C SER A 180 10.07 29.50 -37.39
N PRO A 181 10.47 29.52 -36.10
CA PRO A 181 9.58 29.65 -34.99
C PRO A 181 9.02 31.08 -34.92
N LYS A 182 7.87 31.34 -35.55
CA LYS A 182 7.00 32.42 -35.16
C LYS A 182 5.97 31.84 -34.16
N PRO A 183 5.74 32.47 -32.98
CA PRO A 183 4.68 32.05 -32.08
C PRO A 183 3.32 32.27 -32.79
N GLY A 184 2.84 31.17 -33.39
CA GLY A 184 1.47 31.09 -33.84
C GLY A 184 0.51 30.88 -32.65
N PRO A 185 -0.79 31.27 -32.79
CA PRO A 185 -1.76 30.97 -31.73
C PRO A 185 -1.70 29.49 -31.37
N ALA A 186 -1.78 29.23 -30.07
CA ALA A 186 -1.72 27.87 -29.48
C ALA A 186 -2.55 26.92 -30.37
N ALA A 187 -1.90 25.82 -30.83
CA ALA A 187 -2.60 24.79 -31.57
C ALA A 187 -3.75 24.33 -30.66
N GLN A 188 -5.00 24.64 -31.05
CA GLN A 188 -6.18 24.17 -30.35
C GLN A 188 -6.01 22.65 -30.18
N GLU A 189 -6.03 22.19 -28.94
CA GLU A 189 -6.06 20.78 -28.63
C GLU A 189 -7.25 20.19 -29.38
N GLN A 190 -6.94 19.31 -30.31
CA GLN A 190 -7.93 18.66 -31.14
C GLN A 190 -8.54 17.56 -30.30
N GLU A 191 -9.66 17.84 -29.63
CA GLU A 191 -10.38 16.85 -28.85
C GLU A 191 -10.79 15.67 -29.77
N LEU A 192 -10.65 14.45 -29.22
CA LEU A 192 -11.21 13.25 -29.83
C LEU A 192 -12.74 13.40 -29.90
N GLY A 193 -13.32 13.40 -31.09
CA GLY A 193 -14.76 13.45 -31.26
C GLY A 193 -15.43 12.19 -30.73
N PHE A 194 -16.70 12.26 -30.31
CA PHE A 194 -17.48 11.16 -29.75
C PHE A 194 -17.37 9.84 -30.52
N PHE A 195 -17.42 9.88 -31.86
CA PHE A 195 -17.37 8.66 -32.68
C PHE A 195 -15.98 7.98 -32.69
N LEU A 196 -14.90 8.76 -32.72
CA LEU A 196 -13.54 8.21 -32.64
C LEU A 196 -13.26 7.64 -31.26
N GLU A 197 -13.66 8.33 -30.22
CA GLU A 197 -13.51 7.84 -28.84
C GLU A 197 -14.32 6.55 -28.62
N THR A 198 -15.57 6.52 -29.12
CA THR A 198 -16.40 5.31 -29.09
C THR A 198 -15.72 4.14 -29.82
N GLY A 199 -15.16 4.37 -31.00
CA GLY A 199 -14.42 3.35 -31.74
C GLY A 199 -13.22 2.79 -30.97
N LEU A 200 -12.49 3.65 -30.25
CA LEU A 200 -11.34 3.23 -29.47
C LEU A 200 -11.71 2.47 -28.20
N GLN A 201 -12.81 2.82 -27.55
CA GLN A 201 -13.15 2.29 -26.21
C GLN A 201 -14.21 1.17 -26.23
N ARG A 202 -15.09 1.10 -27.24
CA ARG A 202 -16.28 0.27 -27.14
C ARG A 202 -16.02 -1.23 -27.26
N ALA A 203 -15.04 -1.63 -28.04
CA ALA A 203 -14.73 -3.06 -28.25
C ALA A 203 -14.38 -3.77 -26.95
N HIS A 204 -13.45 -3.21 -26.15
CA HIS A 204 -13.06 -3.83 -24.88
C HIS A 204 -14.17 -3.79 -23.83
N VAL A 205 -15.00 -2.73 -23.81
CA VAL A 205 -16.17 -2.66 -22.92
C VAL A 205 -17.16 -3.79 -23.21
N LEU A 206 -17.41 -4.10 -24.48
CA LEU A 206 -18.30 -5.19 -24.87
C LEU A 206 -17.70 -6.56 -24.52
N TYR A 207 -16.40 -6.78 -24.71
CA TYR A 207 -15.75 -8.01 -24.30
C TYR A 207 -15.90 -8.27 -22.80
N PHE A 208 -15.69 -7.26 -21.95
CA PHE A 208 -15.89 -7.41 -20.51
C PHE A 208 -17.35 -7.63 -20.13
N LYS A 209 -18.27 -6.93 -20.78
CA LYS A 209 -19.71 -7.13 -20.57
C LYS A 209 -20.15 -8.56 -20.89
N ASN A 210 -19.56 -9.16 -21.92
CA ASN A 210 -19.84 -10.54 -22.35
C ASN A 210 -18.99 -11.59 -21.58
N GLY A 211 -18.24 -11.19 -20.55
CA GLY A 211 -17.42 -12.09 -19.74
C GLY A 211 -16.12 -12.57 -20.41
N ASN A 212 -15.75 -12.03 -21.57
CA ASN A 212 -14.53 -12.41 -22.26
C ASN A 212 -13.33 -11.56 -21.82
N LEU A 213 -12.81 -11.88 -20.64
CA LEU A 213 -11.70 -11.16 -20.02
C LEU A 213 -10.44 -11.18 -20.89
N THR A 214 -10.10 -12.34 -21.45
CA THR A 214 -8.88 -12.54 -22.25
C THR A 214 -8.82 -11.63 -23.47
N ARG A 215 -9.90 -11.58 -24.25
CA ARG A 215 -9.99 -10.69 -25.42
C ARG A 215 -10.04 -9.23 -25.05
N GLY A 216 -10.75 -8.89 -23.96
CA GLY A 216 -10.79 -7.51 -23.43
C GLY A 216 -9.41 -7.00 -23.06
N VAL A 217 -8.63 -7.78 -22.31
CA VAL A 217 -7.24 -7.46 -21.93
C VAL A 217 -6.35 -7.38 -23.18
N GLY A 218 -6.48 -8.33 -24.11
CA GLY A 218 -5.76 -8.30 -25.38
C GLY A 218 -5.99 -7.00 -26.15
N ARG A 219 -7.24 -6.53 -26.22
CA ARG A 219 -7.58 -5.28 -26.91
C ARG A 219 -6.99 -4.05 -26.21
N PHE A 220 -7.00 -4.00 -24.89
CA PHE A 220 -6.31 -2.93 -24.16
C PHE A 220 -4.81 -2.87 -24.48
N ARG A 221 -4.16 -4.05 -24.49
CA ARG A 221 -2.72 -4.15 -24.80
C ARG A 221 -2.42 -3.72 -26.25
N GLU A 222 -3.27 -4.07 -27.22
CA GLU A 222 -3.13 -3.63 -28.62
C GLU A 222 -3.16 -2.12 -28.74
N ILE A 223 -4.11 -1.44 -28.09
CA ILE A 223 -4.23 0.02 -28.11
C ILE A 223 -3.01 0.67 -27.43
N LEU A 224 -2.57 0.14 -26.29
CA LEU A 224 -1.40 0.66 -25.57
C LEU A 224 -0.10 0.43 -26.29
N ARG A 225 0.03 -0.62 -27.12
CA ARG A 225 1.20 -0.88 -27.96
C ARG A 225 1.33 0.06 -29.16
N ALA A 226 0.22 0.60 -29.65
CA ALA A 226 0.26 1.58 -30.74
C ALA A 226 1.03 2.83 -30.32
N VAL A 227 1.79 3.45 -31.22
CA VAL A 227 2.58 4.65 -30.92
C VAL A 227 1.68 5.79 -30.44
N GLU A 228 2.07 6.44 -29.36
CA GLU A 228 1.32 7.51 -28.71
C GLU A 228 1.23 8.76 -29.60
N THR A 229 0.09 9.44 -29.53
CA THR A 229 -0.16 10.73 -30.16
C THR A 229 -0.62 11.74 -29.09
N ARG A 230 -0.44 13.04 -29.35
CA ARG A 230 -0.83 14.09 -28.39
C ARG A 230 -2.30 14.01 -27.97
N THR A 231 -3.17 13.66 -28.92
CA THR A 231 -4.62 13.55 -28.70
C THR A 231 -5.04 12.28 -27.96
N THR A 232 -4.18 11.25 -27.92
CA THR A 232 -4.49 9.97 -27.26
C THR A 232 -3.93 9.88 -25.84
N GLN A 233 -3.18 10.85 -25.35
CA GLN A 233 -2.53 10.77 -24.03
C GLN A 233 -3.54 10.54 -22.90
N ASN A 234 -4.57 11.34 -22.80
CA ASN A 234 -5.60 11.21 -21.75
C ASN A 234 -6.37 9.90 -21.87
N LEU A 235 -6.68 9.49 -23.09
CA LEU A 235 -7.33 8.21 -23.34
C LEU A 235 -6.45 7.05 -22.90
N ARG A 236 -5.15 7.07 -23.21
CA ARG A 236 -4.18 6.04 -22.82
C ARG A 236 -4.01 5.97 -21.32
N MET A 237 -3.94 7.09 -20.63
CA MET A 237 -3.92 7.14 -19.17
C MET A 237 -5.16 6.44 -18.59
N THR A 238 -6.34 6.71 -19.14
CA THR A 238 -7.60 6.08 -18.71
C THR A 238 -7.58 4.56 -18.98
N ILE A 239 -7.15 4.15 -20.17
CA ILE A 239 -7.04 2.73 -20.57
C ILE A 239 -5.99 2.01 -19.70
N ALA A 240 -4.81 2.59 -19.48
CA ALA A 240 -3.77 2.00 -18.65
C ALA A 240 -4.24 1.81 -17.21
N ARG A 241 -4.93 2.79 -16.63
CA ARG A 241 -5.54 2.68 -15.31
C ARG A 241 -6.60 1.59 -15.24
N GLN A 242 -7.50 1.52 -16.23
CA GLN A 242 -8.54 0.50 -16.28
C GLN A 242 -7.96 -0.90 -16.43
N LEU A 243 -6.96 -1.08 -17.28
CA LEU A 243 -6.26 -2.35 -17.40
C LEU A 243 -5.56 -2.74 -16.09
N ALA A 244 -4.87 -1.82 -15.45
CA ALA A 244 -4.24 -2.05 -14.15
C ALA A 244 -5.27 -2.49 -13.09
N GLU A 245 -6.43 -1.85 -13.05
CA GLU A 245 -7.52 -2.22 -12.14
C GLU A 245 -8.03 -3.66 -12.40
N ILE A 246 -8.20 -4.04 -13.67
CA ILE A 246 -8.61 -5.40 -14.06
C ILE A 246 -7.54 -6.42 -13.65
N LEU A 247 -6.26 -6.13 -13.90
CA LEU A 247 -5.15 -7.00 -13.53
C LEU A 247 -5.05 -7.21 -12.02
N LEU A 248 -5.35 -6.17 -11.22
CA LEU A 248 -5.27 -6.24 -9.76
C LEU A 248 -6.50 -6.89 -9.11
N ARG A 249 -7.70 -6.70 -9.68
CA ARG A 249 -8.97 -7.10 -9.05
C ARG A 249 -9.69 -8.24 -9.75
N GLY A 250 -9.51 -8.37 -11.06
CA GLY A 250 -10.29 -9.27 -11.91
C GLY A 250 -9.54 -10.49 -12.45
N MET A 251 -8.22 -10.52 -12.34
CA MET A 251 -7.39 -11.58 -12.90
C MET A 251 -6.60 -12.31 -11.81
N CYS A 252 -6.69 -13.66 -11.81
CA CYS A 252 -5.85 -14.49 -10.95
C CYS A 252 -4.44 -14.62 -11.56
N GLU A 253 -3.42 -14.78 -10.73
CA GLU A 253 -2.04 -15.00 -11.17
C GLU A 253 -1.92 -16.18 -12.15
N GLN A 254 -2.66 -17.25 -11.92
CA GLN A 254 -2.67 -18.45 -12.79
C GLN A 254 -3.28 -18.22 -14.17
N SER A 255 -4.11 -17.20 -14.34
CA SER A 255 -4.75 -16.84 -15.62
C SER A 255 -4.01 -15.73 -16.37
N TYR A 256 -2.92 -15.24 -15.82
CA TYR A 256 -2.10 -14.21 -16.44
C TYR A 256 -1.23 -14.80 -17.56
N TRP A 257 -1.06 -14.05 -18.63
CA TRP A 257 -0.12 -14.35 -19.72
C TRP A 257 0.67 -13.09 -20.04
N ASN A 258 1.91 -13.29 -20.41
CA ASN A 258 2.83 -12.22 -20.78
C ASN A 258 2.31 -11.46 -22.03
N PRO A 259 2.41 -10.12 -22.10
CA PRO A 259 1.98 -9.34 -23.27
C PRO A 259 2.60 -9.75 -24.62
N LEU A 260 3.75 -10.43 -24.62
CA LEU A 260 4.41 -10.92 -25.85
C LEU A 260 3.95 -12.33 -26.27
N GLU A 261 3.30 -13.05 -25.39
CA GLU A 261 2.79 -14.39 -25.63
C GLU A 261 1.37 -14.35 -26.21
N ASP A 262 1.00 -15.41 -26.92
CA ASP A 262 -0.38 -15.59 -27.35
C ASP A 262 -1.27 -15.89 -26.14
N PRO A 263 -2.50 -15.36 -26.09
CA PRO A 263 -3.42 -15.64 -25.01
C PRO A 263 -3.67 -17.15 -24.86
N PRO A 264 -3.83 -17.63 -23.61
CA PRO A 264 -4.08 -19.05 -23.37
C PRO A 264 -5.29 -19.50 -24.17
N HIS A 265 -5.17 -20.65 -24.83
CA HIS A 265 -6.25 -21.21 -25.62
C HIS A 265 -7.46 -21.49 -24.72
N GLN A 266 -8.51 -20.69 -24.88
CA GLN A 266 -9.79 -21.00 -24.27
C GLN A 266 -10.29 -22.36 -24.81
N SER A 267 -10.74 -23.20 -23.90
CA SER A 267 -11.37 -24.49 -24.32
C SER A 267 -12.45 -24.23 -25.37
N PRO A 268 -12.57 -25.06 -26.40
CA PRO A 268 -13.63 -24.90 -27.41
C PRO A 268 -15.04 -24.90 -26.83
N LEU A 269 -15.21 -25.30 -25.58
CA LEU A 269 -16.49 -25.32 -24.85
C LEU A 269 -16.87 -23.94 -24.29
N ASP A 270 -15.90 -23.05 -24.04
CA ASP A 270 -16.13 -21.73 -23.41
C ASP A 270 -16.34 -20.59 -24.43
N ASP A 271 -16.14 -20.86 -25.74
CA ASP A 271 -16.36 -19.87 -26.79
C ASP A 271 -17.49 -20.33 -27.73
N PRO A 272 -18.75 -20.02 -27.42
CA PRO A 272 -19.87 -20.34 -28.29
C PRO A 272 -19.78 -19.66 -29.68
N LEU A 273 -18.90 -18.65 -29.81
CA LEU A 273 -18.66 -17.87 -31.04
C LEU A 273 -17.70 -18.56 -32.03
N ARG A 274 -17.01 -19.65 -31.65
CA ARG A 274 -16.05 -20.35 -32.50
C ARG A 274 -16.64 -21.45 -33.38
N LYS A 275 -17.91 -21.78 -33.22
CA LYS A 275 -18.57 -22.80 -34.06
C LYS A 275 -19.04 -22.22 -35.39
N GLY A 276 -18.16 -22.02 -36.32
CA GLY A 276 -18.56 -22.00 -37.71
C GLY A 276 -18.27 -20.76 -38.55
N SER A 277 -17.22 -20.01 -38.35
CA SER A 277 -16.80 -19.15 -39.43
C SER A 277 -15.29 -18.96 -39.35
N ASN A 278 -14.64 -19.13 -40.47
CA ASN A 278 -13.36 -18.55 -40.77
C ASN A 278 -13.37 -17.10 -40.31
N THR A 279 -13.03 -16.83 -39.06
CA THR A 279 -12.53 -15.53 -38.64
C THR A 279 -11.22 -15.37 -39.38
N LYS A 280 -11.30 -15.04 -40.65
CA LYS A 280 -10.23 -14.39 -41.36
C LYS A 280 -9.88 -13.24 -40.45
N ASN A 281 -8.72 -13.32 -39.79
CA ASN A 281 -8.10 -12.17 -39.17
C ASN A 281 -8.26 -11.07 -40.19
N TYR A 282 -9.18 -10.13 -39.95
CA TYR A 282 -9.31 -9.04 -40.84
C TYR A 282 -7.98 -8.30 -40.74
N ALA A 283 -7.14 -8.51 -41.73
CA ALA A 283 -5.84 -7.84 -41.79
C ALA A 283 -6.10 -6.49 -42.44
N LEU A 284 -6.02 -5.43 -41.64
CA LEU A 284 -5.81 -4.11 -42.20
C LEU A 284 -4.59 -4.18 -43.12
N SER A 285 -4.76 -3.79 -44.37
CA SER A 285 -3.64 -3.65 -45.32
C SER A 285 -2.59 -2.65 -44.82
N ARG A 286 -3.00 -1.78 -43.89
CA ARG A 286 -2.14 -0.80 -43.19
C ARG A 286 -2.53 -0.81 -41.71
N ARG A 287 -1.57 -1.16 -40.85
CA ARG A 287 -1.76 -1.20 -39.39
C ARG A 287 -1.16 0.04 -38.71
N PRO A 288 -1.70 0.45 -37.55
CA PRO A 288 -1.05 1.45 -36.71
C PRO A 288 0.38 1.02 -36.37
N ARG A 289 1.32 1.97 -36.36
CA ARG A 289 2.69 1.68 -35.91
C ARG A 289 2.65 1.32 -34.43
N VAL A 290 3.40 0.28 -34.08
CA VAL A 290 3.57 -0.16 -32.70
C VAL A 290 4.97 0.23 -32.20
N TYR A 291 5.13 0.35 -30.89
CA TYR A 291 6.43 0.49 -30.27
C TYR A 291 7.29 -0.74 -30.58
N THR A 292 8.53 -0.52 -31.00
CA THR A 292 9.50 -1.57 -31.30
C THR A 292 10.84 -1.19 -30.67
N GLY A 293 11.54 -2.15 -30.09
CA GLY A 293 12.88 -1.94 -29.50
C GLY A 293 13.40 -3.23 -28.88
N GLU A 294 14.72 -3.36 -28.80
CA GLU A 294 15.38 -4.53 -28.19
C GLU A 294 15.29 -4.55 -26.66
N ASN A 295 15.06 -3.39 -26.03
CA ASN A 295 15.03 -3.21 -24.58
C ASN A 295 13.61 -2.91 -24.03
N ILE A 296 12.57 -3.49 -24.64
CA ILE A 296 11.22 -3.34 -24.11
C ILE A 296 11.08 -4.27 -22.91
N PHE A 297 10.88 -3.67 -21.72
CA PHE A 297 10.55 -4.43 -20.53
C PHE A 297 9.22 -5.16 -20.71
N CYS A 298 9.21 -6.45 -20.41
CA CYS A 298 8.02 -7.27 -20.48
C CYS A 298 7.70 -7.85 -19.11
N PRO A 299 6.56 -7.45 -18.51
CA PRO A 299 6.15 -7.95 -17.21
C PRO A 299 5.83 -9.44 -17.25
N GLN A 300 6.20 -10.17 -16.20
CA GLN A 300 5.97 -11.61 -16.07
C GLN A 300 4.76 -11.93 -15.19
N GLU A 301 4.36 -10.98 -14.34
CA GLU A 301 3.24 -11.12 -13.40
C GLU A 301 2.18 -10.04 -13.62
N ASN A 302 0.93 -10.35 -13.25
CA ASN A 302 -0.19 -9.40 -13.34
C ASN A 302 0.04 -8.14 -12.49
N THR A 303 0.62 -8.29 -11.30
CA THR A 303 0.94 -7.16 -10.40
C THR A 303 2.05 -6.28 -10.96
N GLU A 304 3.01 -6.87 -11.65
CA GLU A 304 4.11 -6.16 -12.28
C GLU A 304 3.63 -5.31 -13.48
N GLU A 305 2.81 -5.88 -14.35
CA GLU A 305 2.19 -5.14 -15.45
C GLU A 305 1.29 -4.01 -14.93
N ALA A 306 0.47 -4.30 -13.92
CA ALA A 306 -0.38 -3.30 -13.29
C ALA A 306 0.44 -2.16 -12.69
N LEU A 307 1.54 -2.45 -11.99
CA LEU A 307 2.43 -1.46 -11.41
C LEU A 307 3.07 -0.57 -12.46
N LEU A 308 3.58 -1.16 -13.56
CA LEU A 308 4.17 -0.42 -14.67
C LEU A 308 3.14 0.56 -15.29
N LEU A 309 1.93 0.08 -15.55
CA LEU A 309 0.84 0.90 -16.09
C LEU A 309 0.43 2.03 -15.14
N LEU A 310 0.41 1.76 -13.84
CA LEU A 310 0.07 2.76 -12.83
C LEU A 310 1.16 3.82 -12.66
N LEU A 311 2.44 3.47 -12.73
CA LEU A 311 3.54 4.44 -12.67
C LEU A 311 3.54 5.37 -13.89
N ILE A 312 3.22 4.84 -15.07
CA ILE A 312 3.02 5.66 -16.27
C ILE A 312 1.82 6.60 -16.06
N SER A 313 0.70 6.07 -15.58
CA SER A 313 -0.50 6.87 -15.30
C SER A 313 -0.27 7.92 -14.22
N GLU A 314 0.52 7.61 -13.18
CA GLU A 314 0.94 8.55 -12.13
C GLU A 314 1.71 9.73 -12.73
N SER A 315 2.70 9.45 -13.57
CA SER A 315 3.52 10.49 -14.21
C SER A 315 2.66 11.45 -15.05
N MET A 316 1.68 10.92 -15.78
CA MET A 316 0.75 11.73 -16.60
C MET A 316 -0.22 12.52 -15.72
N ALA A 317 -0.84 11.88 -14.73
CA ALA A 317 -1.79 12.52 -13.83
C ALA A 317 -1.14 13.65 -13.01
N ASN A 318 0.10 13.47 -12.57
CA ASN A 318 0.86 14.50 -11.86
C ASN A 318 1.13 15.72 -12.74
N ARG A 319 1.48 15.51 -14.01
CA ARG A 319 1.65 16.60 -14.96
C ARG A 319 0.36 17.40 -15.14
N ASP A 320 -0.76 16.73 -15.35
CA ASP A 320 -2.06 17.36 -15.55
C ASP A 320 -2.53 18.11 -14.30
N ALA A 321 -2.33 17.54 -13.11
CA ALA A 321 -2.65 18.20 -11.84
C ALA A 321 -1.79 19.45 -11.60
N VAL A 322 -0.55 19.48 -12.05
CA VAL A 322 0.32 20.66 -11.97
C VAL A 322 -0.10 21.74 -12.96
N LEU A 323 -0.44 21.36 -14.20
CA LEU A 323 -0.87 22.30 -15.23
C LEU A 323 -2.21 22.95 -14.91
N SER A 324 -3.11 22.25 -14.21
CA SER A 324 -4.44 22.76 -13.82
C SER A 324 -4.42 23.73 -12.62
N ARG A 325 -3.26 24.17 -12.13
CA ARG A 325 -3.15 25.12 -10.99
C ARG A 325 -3.60 26.53 -11.28
N ILE A 326 -3.84 26.88 -12.54
CA ILE A 326 -4.31 28.20 -12.93
C ILE A 326 -5.71 28.45 -12.34
N PRO A 327 -5.97 29.58 -11.67
CA PRO A 327 -7.25 29.83 -10.96
C PRO A 327 -8.49 29.74 -11.84
N GLU A 328 -8.35 30.00 -13.14
CA GLU A 328 -9.42 29.99 -14.14
C GLU A 328 -9.93 28.56 -14.43
N HIS A 329 -9.14 27.53 -14.12
CA HIS A 329 -9.43 26.11 -14.39
C HIS A 329 -9.81 25.32 -13.13
N LYS A 330 -10.58 25.90 -12.22
CA LYS A 330 -10.94 25.25 -10.94
C LYS A 330 -11.65 23.89 -11.12
N ASN A 331 -12.54 23.78 -12.11
CA ASN A 331 -13.27 22.54 -12.38
C ASN A 331 -12.34 21.47 -12.97
N ASP A 332 -11.43 21.85 -13.87
CA ASP A 332 -10.45 20.94 -14.48
C ASP A 332 -9.49 20.41 -13.41
N ARG A 333 -9.13 21.27 -12.45
CA ARG A 333 -8.31 20.87 -11.29
C ARG A 333 -9.00 19.79 -10.46
N ILE A 334 -10.28 19.91 -10.15
CA ILE A 334 -11.03 18.92 -9.38
C ILE A 334 -11.04 17.58 -10.12
N ILE A 335 -11.29 17.60 -11.42
CA ILE A 335 -11.30 16.39 -12.28
C ILE A 335 -9.91 15.75 -12.30
N SER A 336 -8.86 16.54 -12.48
CA SER A 336 -7.46 16.05 -12.48
C SER A 336 -7.05 15.46 -11.14
N LEU A 337 -7.45 16.09 -10.02
CA LEU A 337 -7.21 15.58 -8.67
C LEU A 337 -7.95 14.26 -8.41
N GLN A 338 -9.21 14.15 -8.84
CA GLN A 338 -9.96 12.89 -8.72
C GLN A 338 -9.33 11.79 -9.55
N SER A 339 -8.91 12.09 -10.77
CA SER A 339 -8.21 11.12 -11.62
C SER A 339 -6.89 10.65 -11.00
N ALA A 340 -6.08 11.57 -10.48
CA ALA A 340 -4.84 11.26 -9.78
C ALA A 340 -5.08 10.43 -8.51
N SER A 341 -6.10 10.76 -7.72
CA SER A 341 -6.47 10.05 -6.50
C SER A 341 -6.70 8.55 -6.76
N VAL A 342 -7.48 8.22 -7.80
CA VAL A 342 -7.74 6.81 -8.16
C VAL A 342 -6.46 6.08 -8.54
N VAL A 343 -5.52 6.73 -9.23
CA VAL A 343 -4.22 6.13 -9.57
C VAL A 343 -3.43 5.83 -8.29
N TYR A 344 -3.40 6.74 -7.32
CA TYR A 344 -2.71 6.52 -6.04
C TYR A 344 -3.35 5.44 -5.19
N ASP A 345 -4.68 5.32 -5.21
CA ASP A 345 -5.39 4.22 -4.53
C ASP A 345 -5.01 2.86 -5.11
N LEU A 346 -4.93 2.74 -6.43
CA LEU A 346 -4.49 1.52 -7.11
C LEU A 346 -3.00 1.23 -6.87
N LEU A 347 -2.14 2.25 -6.86
CA LEU A 347 -0.71 2.11 -6.49
C LEU A 347 -0.56 1.61 -5.06
N THR A 348 -1.37 2.11 -4.13
CA THR A 348 -1.38 1.64 -2.75
C THR A 348 -1.69 0.14 -2.66
N ILE A 349 -2.66 -0.33 -3.45
CA ILE A 349 -3.00 -1.77 -3.52
C ILE A 349 -1.84 -2.57 -4.14
N ALA A 350 -1.30 -2.13 -5.27
CA ALA A 350 -0.26 -2.85 -6.01
C ALA A 350 1.04 -2.95 -5.22
N LEU A 351 1.54 -1.82 -4.70
CA LEU A 351 2.78 -1.76 -3.92
C LEU A 351 2.61 -2.39 -2.53
N GLY A 352 1.41 -2.26 -1.93
CA GLY A 352 1.07 -2.91 -0.67
C GLY A 352 1.10 -4.43 -0.76
N ARG A 353 0.56 -5.03 -1.83
CA ARG A 353 0.62 -6.48 -2.09
C ARG A 353 2.07 -6.98 -2.24
N ARG A 354 2.95 -6.18 -2.80
CA ARG A 354 4.38 -6.52 -2.96
C ARG A 354 5.24 -6.18 -1.74
N GLY A 355 4.66 -5.58 -0.70
CA GLY A 355 5.40 -5.12 0.48
C GLY A 355 6.37 -3.97 0.21
N GLN A 356 6.24 -3.27 -0.92
CA GLN A 356 7.13 -2.18 -1.35
C GLN A 356 6.68 -0.84 -0.75
N TYR A 357 6.59 -0.77 0.57
CA TYR A 357 6.06 0.40 1.30
C TYR A 357 6.95 1.64 1.18
N GLU A 358 8.25 1.47 1.02
CA GLU A 358 9.18 2.59 0.83
C GLU A 358 8.89 3.30 -0.49
N MET A 359 8.83 2.57 -1.60
CA MET A 359 8.46 3.09 -2.91
C MET A 359 7.07 3.73 -2.90
N LEU A 360 6.10 3.11 -2.19
CA LEU A 360 4.77 3.71 -2.01
C LEU A 360 4.83 5.05 -1.29
N SER A 361 5.63 5.16 -0.23
CA SER A 361 5.80 6.43 0.49
C SER A 361 6.40 7.53 -0.39
N GLU A 362 7.32 7.21 -1.28
CA GLU A 362 7.88 8.16 -2.24
C GLU A 362 6.86 8.61 -3.29
N CYS A 363 6.05 7.68 -3.82
CA CYS A 363 4.97 8.02 -4.74
C CYS A 363 3.96 8.97 -4.08
N LEU A 364 3.51 8.66 -2.87
CA LEU A 364 2.56 9.50 -2.13
C LEU A 364 3.15 10.86 -1.74
N GLU A 365 4.45 10.93 -1.44
CA GLU A 365 5.14 12.20 -1.21
C GLU A 365 5.12 13.11 -2.45
N ARG A 366 5.25 12.54 -3.64
CA ARG A 366 5.10 13.31 -4.89
C ARG A 366 3.68 13.87 -5.03
N ALA A 367 2.66 13.10 -4.61
CA ALA A 367 1.26 13.57 -4.61
C ALA A 367 1.03 14.78 -3.71
N MET A 368 1.75 14.88 -2.58
CA MET A 368 1.62 16.00 -1.64
C MET A 368 1.97 17.37 -2.27
N LYS A 369 2.67 17.40 -3.40
CA LYS A 369 3.00 18.64 -4.11
C LYS A 369 1.76 19.34 -4.69
N PHE A 370 0.68 18.62 -4.94
CA PHE A 370 -0.56 19.16 -5.51
C PHE A 370 -1.83 18.82 -4.71
N ALA A 371 -1.82 17.74 -3.93
CA ALA A 371 -2.96 17.23 -3.17
C ALA A 371 -2.86 17.55 -1.67
N PHE A 372 -2.39 18.75 -1.32
CA PHE A 372 -2.11 19.13 0.06
C PHE A 372 -3.35 19.32 0.96
N GLU A 373 -4.56 19.34 0.39
CA GLU A 373 -5.84 19.41 1.11
C GLU A 373 -6.59 18.07 1.13
N GLU A 374 -6.07 17.03 0.44
CA GLU A 374 -6.75 15.75 0.30
C GLU A 374 -6.41 14.80 1.46
N PHE A 375 -7.28 14.75 2.45
CA PHE A 375 -7.09 13.96 3.67
C PHE A 375 -6.72 12.49 3.42
N HIS A 376 -7.40 11.81 2.49
CA HIS A 376 -7.19 10.39 2.26
C HIS A 376 -5.77 10.07 1.74
N LEU A 377 -5.18 10.94 0.91
CA LEU A 377 -3.81 10.78 0.43
C LEU A 377 -2.79 11.03 1.55
N TRP A 378 -3.02 12.02 2.43
CA TRP A 378 -2.22 12.23 3.62
C TRP A 378 -2.25 11.01 4.55
N TYR A 379 -3.43 10.43 4.73
CA TYR A 379 -3.60 9.26 5.59
C TYR A 379 -2.92 8.02 5.00
N GLN A 380 -3.07 7.76 3.71
CA GLN A 380 -2.33 6.69 3.01
C GLN A 380 -0.82 6.89 3.11
N PHE A 381 -0.35 8.13 2.98
CA PHE A 381 1.06 8.47 3.15
C PHE A 381 1.57 8.17 4.58
N ALA A 382 0.80 8.53 5.60
CA ALA A 382 1.13 8.18 6.98
C ALA A 382 1.24 6.67 7.17
N LEU A 383 0.25 5.90 6.69
CA LEU A 383 0.25 4.44 6.78
C LEU A 383 1.42 3.79 6.03
N SER A 384 1.77 4.31 4.85
CA SER A 384 2.92 3.81 4.08
C SER A 384 4.25 4.05 4.80
N LEU A 385 4.42 5.22 5.44
CA LEU A 385 5.60 5.53 6.26
C LEU A 385 5.68 4.64 7.51
N MET A 386 4.54 4.32 8.13
CA MET A 386 4.48 3.38 9.25
C MET A 386 4.94 1.99 8.82
N ALA A 387 4.41 1.50 7.72
CA ALA A 387 4.76 0.18 7.17
C ALA A 387 6.24 0.13 6.70
N ALA A 388 6.80 1.24 6.25
CA ALA A 388 8.22 1.39 5.91
C ALA A 388 9.15 1.59 7.13
N GLY A 389 8.60 1.57 8.36
CA GLY A 389 9.39 1.78 9.59
C GLY A 389 9.83 3.23 9.84
N LYS A 390 9.37 4.20 9.04
CA LYS A 390 9.70 5.64 9.17
C LYS A 390 8.78 6.35 10.16
N SER A 391 8.68 5.80 11.39
CA SER A 391 7.69 6.20 12.41
C SER A 391 7.74 7.68 12.79
N ALA A 392 8.94 8.27 12.93
CA ALA A 392 9.09 9.69 13.28
C ALA A 392 8.48 10.62 12.21
N ARG A 393 8.65 10.26 10.94
CA ARG A 393 8.06 11.00 9.82
C ARG A 393 6.55 10.77 9.74
N ALA A 394 6.10 9.54 10.00
CA ALA A 394 4.68 9.19 10.05
C ALA A 394 3.92 10.03 11.09
N VAL A 395 4.47 10.23 12.29
CA VAL A 395 3.85 11.08 13.32
C VAL A 395 3.69 12.54 12.85
N LYS A 396 4.67 13.10 12.12
CA LYS A 396 4.54 14.45 11.54
C LYS A 396 3.42 14.53 10.51
N VAL A 397 3.30 13.51 9.66
CA VAL A 397 2.23 13.41 8.66
C VAL A 397 0.86 13.22 9.33
N LEU A 398 0.78 12.42 10.40
CA LEU A 398 -0.45 12.25 11.18
C LEU A 398 -0.90 13.56 11.85
N LYS A 399 0.02 14.45 12.26
CA LYS A 399 -0.35 15.80 12.75
C LYS A 399 -1.08 16.61 11.67
N GLU A 400 -0.66 16.51 10.40
CA GLU A 400 -1.40 17.13 9.28
C GLU A 400 -2.75 16.46 9.04
N CYS A 401 -2.84 15.14 9.17
CA CYS A 401 -4.12 14.44 9.09
C CYS A 401 -5.10 14.91 10.18
N ILE A 402 -4.63 15.12 11.42
CA ILE A 402 -5.44 15.67 12.51
C ILE A 402 -5.91 17.10 12.18
N ARG A 403 -5.04 17.92 11.57
CA ARG A 403 -5.42 19.28 11.14
C ARG A 403 -6.52 19.27 10.07
N LEU A 404 -6.44 18.34 9.13
CA LEU A 404 -7.42 18.22 8.03
C LEU A 404 -8.75 17.61 8.49
N LYS A 405 -8.70 16.69 9.46
CA LYS A 405 -9.88 15.99 10.00
C LYS A 405 -9.82 15.92 11.53
N PRO A 406 -10.09 17.02 12.24
CA PRO A 406 -9.92 17.12 13.68
C PRO A 406 -10.92 16.28 14.50
N ASP A 407 -12.05 15.89 13.93
CA ASP A 407 -13.09 15.12 14.62
C ASP A 407 -12.86 13.60 14.59
N ASP A 408 -11.81 13.11 13.95
CA ASP A 408 -11.52 11.68 13.82
C ASP A 408 -10.56 11.20 14.93
N ALA A 409 -11.11 10.54 15.94
CA ALA A 409 -10.35 10.03 17.08
C ALA A 409 -9.36 8.90 16.74
N THR A 410 -9.51 8.25 15.58
CA THR A 410 -8.61 7.14 15.16
C THR A 410 -7.20 7.64 14.86
N ILE A 411 -7.08 8.84 14.33
CA ILE A 411 -5.79 9.41 13.89
C ILE A 411 -4.86 9.71 15.09
N PRO A 412 -5.31 10.49 16.12
CA PRO A 412 -4.47 10.71 17.28
C PRO A 412 -4.22 9.43 18.08
N LEU A 413 -5.14 8.45 18.07
CA LEU A 413 -4.92 7.14 18.69
C LEU A 413 -3.78 6.39 17.99
N LEU A 414 -3.75 6.41 16.68
CA LEU A 414 -2.67 5.82 15.87
C LEU A 414 -1.32 6.53 16.10
N ALA A 415 -1.34 7.86 16.21
CA ALA A 415 -0.15 8.65 16.54
C ALA A 415 0.36 8.32 17.95
N ALA A 416 -0.53 8.18 18.94
CA ALA A 416 -0.17 7.75 20.29
C ALA A 416 0.48 6.36 20.29
N LYS A 417 -0.08 5.40 19.54
CA LYS A 417 0.48 4.05 19.36
C LYS A 417 1.92 4.09 18.85
N LEU A 418 2.20 4.88 17.81
CA LEU A 418 3.55 5.04 17.27
C LEU A 418 4.51 5.69 18.28
N CYS A 419 4.05 6.72 18.99
CA CYS A 419 4.85 7.42 19.97
C CYS A 419 5.21 6.52 21.16
N MET A 420 4.29 5.65 21.63
CA MET A 420 4.55 4.70 22.72
C MET A 420 5.46 3.55 22.28
N GLY A 421 5.19 2.96 21.10
CA GLY A 421 5.86 1.75 20.66
C GLY A 421 7.25 2.00 20.06
N SER A 422 7.29 2.58 18.86
CA SER A 422 8.53 2.64 18.06
C SER A 422 9.42 3.84 18.37
N LEU A 423 8.89 4.92 18.91
CA LEU A 423 9.62 6.18 19.10
C LEU A 423 9.97 6.47 20.56
N HIS A 424 9.24 5.89 21.47
CA HIS A 424 9.34 6.18 22.91
C HIS A 424 9.21 7.68 23.26
N TRP A 425 8.35 8.41 22.49
CA TRP A 425 8.03 9.82 22.73
C TRP A 425 6.82 9.92 23.65
N LEU A 426 7.01 9.62 24.92
CA LEU A 426 5.92 9.45 25.88
C LEU A 426 5.14 10.73 26.16
N GLU A 427 5.78 11.90 26.13
CA GLU A 427 5.08 13.18 26.29
C GLU A 427 4.14 13.49 25.12
N GLU A 428 4.58 13.21 23.89
CA GLU A 428 3.73 13.36 22.71
C GLU A 428 2.60 12.33 22.70
N ALA A 429 2.88 11.09 23.14
CA ALA A 429 1.87 10.05 23.30
C ALA A 429 0.77 10.47 24.28
N GLU A 430 1.14 11.09 25.41
CA GLU A 430 0.19 11.65 26.39
C GLU A 430 -0.69 12.72 25.77
N ARG A 431 -0.11 13.64 24.98
CA ARG A 431 -0.87 14.70 24.30
C ARG A 431 -1.89 14.12 23.33
N PHE A 432 -1.48 13.16 22.49
CA PHE A 432 -2.39 12.51 21.55
C PHE A 432 -3.48 11.70 22.25
N ALA A 433 -3.14 10.95 23.30
CA ALA A 433 -4.11 10.19 24.08
C ALA A 433 -5.15 11.10 24.77
N LYS A 434 -4.73 12.27 25.31
CA LYS A 434 -5.64 13.29 25.83
C LYS A 434 -6.57 13.84 24.76
N THR A 435 -6.04 14.11 23.55
CA THR A 435 -6.88 14.54 22.42
C THR A 435 -7.96 13.52 22.10
N VAL A 436 -7.65 12.20 22.16
CA VAL A 436 -8.66 11.14 21.97
C VAL A 436 -9.74 11.18 23.06
N VAL A 437 -9.35 11.39 24.32
CA VAL A 437 -10.30 11.48 25.43
C VAL A 437 -11.21 12.69 25.30
N ASP A 438 -10.66 13.84 24.92
CA ASP A 438 -11.40 15.09 24.75
C ASP A 438 -12.39 15.03 23.58
N LEU A 439 -12.04 14.32 22.50
CA LEU A 439 -12.93 14.04 21.37
C LEU A 439 -14.03 13.01 21.71
N GLY A 440 -13.83 12.22 22.76
CA GLY A 440 -14.66 11.06 23.11
C GLY A 440 -16.10 11.36 23.47
N ASP A 441 -16.48 12.62 23.75
CA ASP A 441 -17.88 12.98 23.98
C ASP A 441 -18.73 12.89 22.71
N LYS A 442 -18.10 12.99 21.53
CA LYS A 442 -18.73 12.81 20.21
C LYS A 442 -18.68 11.36 19.72
N THR A 443 -17.72 10.56 20.19
CA THR A 443 -17.45 9.18 19.76
C THR A 443 -17.17 8.29 20.97
N SER A 444 -18.24 7.83 21.64
CA SER A 444 -18.15 7.12 22.93
C SER A 444 -17.27 5.86 22.91
N GLU A 445 -17.16 5.18 21.76
CA GLU A 445 -16.33 3.98 21.60
C GLU A 445 -14.83 4.25 21.74
N PHE A 446 -14.34 5.41 21.28
CA PHE A 446 -12.93 5.76 21.34
C PHE A 446 -12.50 6.33 22.69
N LYS A 447 -13.43 6.78 23.52
CA LYS A 447 -13.13 7.33 24.84
C LYS A 447 -12.45 6.30 25.76
N ALA A 448 -12.93 5.07 25.74
CA ALA A 448 -12.32 3.96 26.49
C ALA A 448 -10.90 3.67 26.01
N LYS A 449 -10.68 3.63 24.67
CA LYS A 449 -9.35 3.44 24.05
C LYS A 449 -8.41 4.62 24.35
N GLY A 450 -8.92 5.84 24.43
CA GLY A 450 -8.16 7.00 24.83
C GLY A 450 -7.65 6.91 26.27
N TYR A 451 -8.50 6.47 27.22
CA TYR A 451 -8.07 6.22 28.59
C TYR A 451 -7.10 5.04 28.70
N LEU A 452 -7.29 4.01 27.88
CA LEU A 452 -6.35 2.88 27.79
C LEU A 452 -4.94 3.37 27.32
N ALA A 453 -4.89 4.20 26.28
CA ALA A 453 -3.65 4.80 25.78
C ALA A 453 -2.99 5.71 26.84
N LEU A 454 -3.77 6.51 27.57
CA LEU A 454 -3.25 7.32 28.68
C LEU A 454 -2.67 6.45 29.78
N GLY A 455 -3.38 5.40 30.20
CA GLY A 455 -2.89 4.46 31.20
C GLY A 455 -1.58 3.81 30.82
N LEU A 456 -1.47 3.34 29.55
CA LEU A 456 -0.23 2.78 29.02
C LEU A 456 0.90 3.80 29.02
N THR A 457 0.63 5.03 28.59
CA THR A 457 1.63 6.11 28.57
C THR A 457 2.15 6.39 29.97
N TYR A 458 1.28 6.57 30.96
CA TYR A 458 1.67 6.79 32.35
C TYR A 458 2.43 5.59 32.95
N SER A 459 2.02 4.37 32.60
CA SER A 459 2.71 3.14 33.05
C SER A 459 4.13 3.05 32.47
N LEU A 460 4.33 3.46 31.21
CA LEU A 460 5.67 3.54 30.58
C LEU A 460 6.51 4.67 31.18
N GLN A 461 5.93 5.87 31.36
CA GLN A 461 6.60 6.99 32.04
C GLN A 461 7.02 6.64 33.47
N ALA A 462 6.21 5.85 34.19
CA ALA A 462 6.55 5.39 35.53
C ALA A 462 7.75 4.43 35.51
N THR A 463 7.93 3.66 34.45
CA THR A 463 9.11 2.78 34.29
C THR A 463 10.39 3.56 34.05
N ASP A 464 10.29 4.67 33.30
CA ASP A 464 11.42 5.55 33.00
C ASP A 464 11.77 6.52 34.11
N ALA A 465 10.86 6.73 35.08
CA ALA A 465 11.03 7.69 36.14
C ALA A 465 12.15 7.25 37.11
N SER A 466 13.17 8.09 37.29
CA SER A 466 14.28 7.85 38.21
C SER A 466 13.96 8.16 39.68
N LEU A 467 12.93 9.00 39.90
CA LEU A 467 12.52 9.41 41.25
C LEU A 467 11.29 8.63 41.71
N ARG A 468 11.38 7.98 42.88
CA ARG A 468 10.32 7.20 43.49
C ARG A 468 8.98 7.94 43.58
N GLY A 469 8.99 9.19 44.04
CA GLY A 469 7.78 9.99 44.18
C GLY A 469 7.06 10.23 42.85
N MET A 470 7.83 10.47 41.77
CA MET A 470 7.25 10.56 40.41
C MET A 470 6.72 9.23 39.91
N GLN A 471 7.44 8.13 40.16
CA GLN A 471 7.02 6.79 39.84
C GLN A 471 5.66 6.45 40.48
N GLU A 472 5.49 6.69 41.78
CA GLU A 472 4.23 6.43 42.48
C GLU A 472 3.07 7.29 41.96
N VAL A 473 3.31 8.57 41.67
CA VAL A 473 2.29 9.46 41.09
C VAL A 473 1.85 8.96 39.71
N LEU A 474 2.80 8.58 38.86
CA LEU A 474 2.51 8.08 37.51
C LEU A 474 1.79 6.72 37.55
N GLN A 475 2.18 5.82 38.47
CA GLN A 475 1.50 4.54 38.68
C GLN A 475 0.03 4.72 39.12
N ARG A 476 -0.24 5.67 40.03
CA ARG A 476 -1.61 6.01 40.44
C ARG A 476 -2.43 6.58 39.29
N ARG A 477 -1.84 7.48 38.48
CA ARG A 477 -2.50 8.00 37.27
C ARG A 477 -2.80 6.91 36.26
N ALA A 478 -1.85 5.98 36.04
CA ALA A 478 -2.05 4.82 35.17
C ALA A 478 -3.22 3.95 35.65
N LEU A 479 -3.25 3.62 36.96
CA LEU A 479 -4.31 2.83 37.57
C LEU A 479 -5.70 3.47 37.37
N LEU A 480 -5.83 4.77 37.68
CA LEU A 480 -7.08 5.51 37.48
C LEU A 480 -7.52 5.53 36.01
N ALA A 481 -6.59 5.69 35.08
CA ALA A 481 -6.88 5.67 33.66
C ALA A 481 -7.37 4.30 33.20
N PHE A 482 -6.73 3.20 33.62
CA PHE A 482 -7.19 1.84 33.31
C PHE A 482 -8.53 1.50 33.95
N GLN A 483 -8.77 1.89 35.20
CA GLN A 483 -10.08 1.75 35.85
C GLN A 483 -11.15 2.47 35.04
N ARG A 484 -10.88 3.68 34.59
CA ARG A 484 -11.80 4.44 33.74
C ARG A 484 -12.04 3.79 32.40
N ALA A 485 -10.99 3.30 31.75
CA ALA A 485 -11.09 2.56 30.48
C ALA A 485 -11.98 1.32 30.62
N HIS A 486 -11.74 0.50 31.66
CA HIS A 486 -12.53 -0.70 31.94
C HIS A 486 -13.99 -0.37 32.33
N SER A 487 -14.24 0.70 33.10
CA SER A 487 -15.61 1.12 33.44
C SER A 487 -16.42 1.56 32.21
N LEU A 488 -15.78 2.14 31.21
CA LEU A 488 -16.41 2.56 29.93
C LEU A 488 -16.60 1.40 28.96
N SER A 489 -15.72 0.42 28.98
CA SER A 489 -15.78 -0.77 28.10
C SER A 489 -15.45 -2.05 28.87
N PRO A 490 -16.41 -2.61 29.64
CA PRO A 490 -16.18 -3.82 30.43
C PRO A 490 -15.93 -5.08 29.59
N THR A 491 -16.30 -5.06 28.32
CA THR A 491 -16.14 -6.16 27.35
C THR A 491 -14.82 -6.13 26.61
N ASP A 492 -13.99 -5.11 26.83
CA ASP A 492 -12.66 -5.01 26.21
C ASP A 492 -11.66 -5.79 27.07
N HIS A 493 -11.15 -6.91 26.54
CA HIS A 493 -10.16 -7.76 27.21
C HIS A 493 -8.87 -6.99 27.52
N LEU A 494 -8.42 -6.08 26.63
CA LEU A 494 -7.22 -5.28 26.85
C LEU A 494 -7.35 -4.32 28.03
N ALA A 495 -8.54 -3.74 28.23
CA ALA A 495 -8.79 -2.87 29.38
C ALA A 495 -8.72 -3.66 30.70
N ALA A 496 -9.31 -4.86 30.76
CA ALA A 496 -9.22 -5.75 31.90
C ALA A 496 -7.79 -6.25 32.15
N PHE A 497 -7.08 -6.61 31.07
CA PHE A 497 -5.71 -7.09 31.12
C PHE A 497 -4.72 -6.04 31.66
N TYR A 498 -4.72 -4.81 31.11
CA TYR A 498 -3.83 -3.75 31.58
C TYR A 498 -4.18 -3.23 32.97
N LEU A 499 -5.47 -3.29 33.35
CA LEU A 499 -5.88 -3.02 34.72
C LEU A 499 -5.29 -4.08 35.67
N ALA A 500 -5.38 -5.37 35.32
CA ALA A 500 -4.78 -6.45 36.09
C ALA A 500 -3.26 -6.30 36.21
N LEU A 501 -2.58 -5.97 35.11
CA LEU A 501 -1.14 -5.75 35.09
C LEU A 501 -0.73 -4.58 36.01
N GLN A 502 -1.46 -3.46 35.98
CA GLN A 502 -1.16 -2.30 36.82
C GLN A 502 -1.43 -2.59 38.30
N LEU A 503 -2.49 -3.34 38.62
CA LEU A 503 -2.77 -3.81 39.98
C LEU A 503 -1.66 -4.74 40.49
N ALA A 504 -1.15 -5.63 39.65
CA ALA A 504 -0.01 -6.50 39.95
C ALA A 504 1.25 -5.69 40.29
N ILE A 505 1.56 -4.68 39.48
CA ILE A 505 2.70 -3.76 39.74
C ILE A 505 2.49 -3.04 41.08
N SER A 506 1.25 -2.68 41.44
CA SER A 506 0.88 -2.01 42.71
C SER A 506 0.73 -2.98 43.89
N ARG A 507 1.18 -4.23 43.76
CA ARG A 507 1.10 -5.31 44.80
C ARG A 507 -0.33 -5.77 45.15
N GLN A 508 -1.36 -5.37 44.44
CA GLN A 508 -2.74 -5.80 44.63
C GLN A 508 -3.01 -7.14 43.91
N ILE A 509 -2.28 -8.19 44.28
CA ILE A 509 -2.29 -9.49 43.60
C ILE A 509 -3.70 -10.15 43.57
N PRO A 510 -4.49 -10.19 44.67
CA PRO A 510 -5.81 -10.82 44.64
C PRO A 510 -6.77 -10.15 43.63
N GLU A 511 -6.76 -8.83 43.57
CA GLU A 511 -7.61 -8.07 42.65
C GLU A 511 -7.13 -8.28 41.20
N ALA A 512 -5.81 -8.26 41.00
CA ALA A 512 -5.21 -8.53 39.70
C ALA A 512 -5.63 -9.90 39.14
N LEU A 513 -5.66 -10.96 40.00
CA LEU A 513 -6.13 -12.28 39.61
C LEU A 513 -7.61 -12.28 39.17
N GLY A 514 -8.44 -11.44 39.77
CA GLY A 514 -9.85 -11.30 39.37
C GLY A 514 -9.94 -10.75 37.93
N TYR A 515 -9.24 -9.66 37.66
CA TYR A 515 -9.29 -9.00 36.34
C TYR A 515 -8.57 -9.79 35.23
N VAL A 516 -7.47 -10.49 35.51
CA VAL A 516 -6.84 -11.33 34.49
C VAL A 516 -7.71 -12.53 34.11
N ARG A 517 -8.44 -13.12 35.08
CA ARG A 517 -9.43 -14.15 34.78
C ARG A 517 -10.59 -13.61 33.95
N GLN A 518 -11.05 -12.39 34.23
CA GLN A 518 -12.05 -11.74 33.40
C GLN A 518 -11.52 -11.50 31.97
N ALA A 519 -10.28 -11.05 31.81
CA ALA A 519 -9.65 -10.88 30.48
C ALA A 519 -9.61 -12.22 29.71
N LEU A 520 -9.25 -13.32 30.36
CA LEU A 520 -9.23 -14.66 29.77
C LEU A 520 -10.64 -15.21 29.47
N GLN A 521 -11.68 -14.80 30.23
CA GLN A 521 -13.06 -15.13 29.86
C GLN A 521 -13.52 -14.42 28.59
N LEU A 522 -13.02 -13.21 28.34
CA LEU A 522 -13.32 -12.44 27.14
C LEU A 522 -12.51 -12.94 25.93
N GLN A 523 -11.25 -13.27 26.15
CA GLN A 523 -10.34 -13.83 25.14
C GLN A 523 -9.45 -14.89 25.78
N GLY A 524 -9.82 -16.17 25.63
CA GLY A 524 -9.20 -17.30 26.30
C GLY A 524 -7.82 -17.69 25.77
N ASP A 525 -7.49 -17.31 24.54
CA ASP A 525 -6.29 -17.64 23.78
C ASP A 525 -5.21 -16.55 23.83
N ASP A 526 -5.41 -15.46 24.61
CA ASP A 526 -4.42 -14.40 24.72
C ASP A 526 -3.18 -14.83 25.53
N ALA A 527 -2.07 -15.07 24.84
CA ALA A 527 -0.80 -15.49 25.42
C ALA A 527 -0.26 -14.52 26.49
N ASN A 528 -0.51 -13.20 26.34
CA ASN A 528 -0.07 -12.22 27.35
C ASN A 528 -0.89 -12.32 28.64
N SER A 529 -2.19 -12.55 28.53
CA SER A 529 -3.08 -12.76 29.69
C SER A 529 -2.73 -14.07 30.42
N LEU A 530 -2.45 -15.15 29.69
CA LEU A 530 -1.98 -16.41 30.27
C LEU A 530 -0.62 -16.20 30.97
N HIS A 531 0.32 -15.50 30.35
CA HIS A 531 1.62 -15.21 30.97
C HIS A 531 1.48 -14.35 32.24
N LEU A 532 0.61 -13.33 32.22
CA LEU A 532 0.31 -12.53 33.42
C LEU A 532 -0.29 -13.38 34.54
N LEU A 533 -1.20 -14.31 34.21
CA LEU A 533 -1.77 -15.23 35.20
C LEU A 533 -0.69 -16.12 35.81
N ALA A 534 0.20 -16.67 34.98
CA ALA A 534 1.32 -17.47 35.45
C ALA A 534 2.27 -16.67 36.38
N LEU A 535 2.58 -15.43 36.04
CA LEU A 535 3.38 -14.54 36.90
C LEU A 535 2.70 -14.25 38.24
N LEU A 536 1.38 -13.99 38.24
CA LEU A 536 0.61 -13.77 39.46
C LEU A 536 0.60 -15.02 40.37
N LEU A 537 0.47 -16.21 39.79
CA LEU A 537 0.55 -17.47 40.54
C LEU A 537 1.97 -17.70 41.07
N SER A 538 3.02 -17.37 40.30
CA SER A 538 4.41 -17.42 40.75
C SER A 538 4.67 -16.45 41.91
N ALA A 539 4.09 -15.24 41.88
CA ALA A 539 4.18 -14.28 42.98
C ALA A 539 3.56 -14.79 44.28
N GLN A 540 2.54 -15.66 44.19
CA GLN A 540 1.93 -16.36 45.33
C GLN A 540 2.65 -17.67 45.67
N LYS A 541 3.73 -18.01 45.00
CA LYS A 541 4.48 -19.29 45.16
C LYS A 541 3.68 -20.55 44.77
N HIS A 542 2.61 -20.40 43.99
CA HIS A 542 1.84 -21.53 43.44
C HIS A 542 2.51 -22.01 42.14
N TYR A 543 3.72 -22.54 42.26
CA TYR A 543 4.59 -22.86 41.13
C TYR A 543 4.02 -23.92 40.20
N HIS A 544 3.32 -24.95 40.74
CA HIS A 544 2.74 -26.00 39.92
C HIS A 544 1.61 -25.50 39.04
N ASP A 545 0.74 -24.63 39.61
CA ASP A 545 -0.33 -24.03 38.83
C ASP A 545 0.23 -23.06 37.78
N ALA A 546 1.28 -22.31 38.13
CA ALA A 546 1.98 -21.44 37.18
C ALA A 546 2.55 -22.22 35.99
N LEU A 547 3.17 -23.42 36.23
CA LEU A 547 3.68 -24.26 35.14
C LEU A 547 2.55 -24.75 34.23
N ASN A 548 1.41 -25.18 34.78
CA ASN A 548 0.26 -25.60 33.96
C ASN A 548 -0.23 -24.47 33.04
N ILE A 549 -0.28 -23.22 33.54
CA ILE A 549 -0.66 -22.07 32.73
C ILE A 549 0.41 -21.73 31.70
N ILE A 550 1.70 -21.86 32.02
CA ILE A 550 2.80 -21.68 31.09
C ILE A 550 2.71 -22.69 29.95
N ASP A 551 2.45 -23.97 30.26
CA ASP A 551 2.29 -25.02 29.23
C ASP A 551 1.10 -24.68 28.30
N MET A 552 -0.01 -24.17 28.83
CA MET A 552 -1.12 -23.67 28.03
C MET A 552 -0.69 -22.51 27.13
N ALA A 553 0.01 -21.51 27.67
CA ALA A 553 0.48 -20.37 26.91
C ALA A 553 1.44 -20.78 25.77
N LEU A 554 2.30 -21.77 26.02
CA LEU A 554 3.23 -22.29 25.00
C LEU A 554 2.53 -23.12 23.93
N SER A 555 1.44 -23.82 24.26
CA SER A 555 0.64 -24.60 23.28
C SER A 555 -0.18 -23.70 22.35
N GLU A 556 -0.75 -22.62 22.87
CA GLU A 556 -1.55 -21.66 22.08
C GLU A 556 -0.68 -20.75 21.20
N TYR A 557 0.58 -20.54 21.55
CA TYR A 557 1.44 -19.58 20.90
C TYR A 557 1.72 -19.84 19.40
N PRO A 558 1.96 -21.10 18.95
CA PRO A 558 2.18 -21.41 17.54
C PRO A 558 0.96 -21.13 16.65
N GLU A 559 -0.24 -21.39 17.15
CA GLU A 559 -1.49 -21.25 16.39
C GLU A 559 -1.90 -19.79 16.19
N ASN A 560 -1.78 -18.98 17.23
CA ASN A 560 -2.03 -17.53 17.15
C ASN A 560 -1.09 -16.78 16.18
N PHE A 561 0.02 -17.41 15.83
CA PHE A 561 1.02 -16.88 14.91
C PHE A 561 0.61 -17.07 13.43
N ILE A 562 -0.07 -18.16 13.14
CA ILE A 562 -0.50 -18.55 11.79
C ILE A 562 -1.74 -17.75 11.38
N ASP A 563 -2.68 -17.54 12.30
CA ASP A 563 -3.96 -16.85 12.02
C ASP A 563 -3.83 -15.33 11.83
N SER A 564 -2.81 -14.69 12.35
CA SER A 564 -2.59 -13.26 12.16
C SER A 564 -2.20 -12.85 10.72
N GLY A 565 -2.08 -13.80 9.79
CA GLY A 565 -1.83 -13.58 8.33
C GLY A 565 -0.55 -12.81 7.99
N ARG A 566 0.15 -12.29 8.99
CA ARG A 566 1.41 -11.56 8.87
C ARG A 566 2.66 -12.41 9.16
N GLY A 567 2.45 -13.61 9.71
CA GLY A 567 3.53 -14.46 10.20
C GLY A 567 4.33 -15.14 9.09
N SER A 568 3.70 -15.62 8.02
CA SER A 568 4.38 -16.38 6.97
C SER A 568 5.40 -15.56 6.20
N SER A 569 5.08 -14.31 5.85
CA SER A 569 5.99 -13.43 5.12
C SER A 569 7.19 -12.94 5.96
N LEU A 570 7.00 -12.75 7.27
CA LEU A 570 8.10 -12.37 8.18
C LEU A 570 8.97 -13.56 8.56
N LEU A 571 8.37 -14.75 8.68
CA LEU A 571 9.09 -16.00 8.95
C LEU A 571 9.97 -16.39 7.75
N ASP A 572 9.41 -16.33 6.54
CA ASP A 572 10.14 -16.61 5.29
C ASP A 572 11.27 -15.59 5.07
N ARG A 573 11.04 -14.31 5.44
CA ARG A 573 12.07 -13.27 5.37
C ARG A 573 13.17 -13.47 6.40
N ALA A 574 12.84 -13.80 7.64
CA ALA A 574 13.83 -14.10 8.67
C ALA A 574 14.64 -15.38 8.37
N ILE A 575 14.01 -16.39 7.73
CA ILE A 575 14.68 -17.59 7.25
C ILE A 575 15.54 -17.30 6.02
N ALA A 576 15.08 -16.44 5.12
CA ALA A 576 15.83 -16.01 3.94
C ALA A 576 17.05 -15.16 4.33
N ASP A 577 16.89 -14.20 5.26
CA ASP A 577 17.99 -13.39 5.79
C ASP A 577 19.03 -14.25 6.52
N ARG A 578 18.58 -15.31 7.25
CA ARG A 578 19.47 -16.26 7.89
C ARG A 578 20.22 -17.16 6.87
N ARG A 579 19.60 -17.50 5.75
CA ARG A 579 20.26 -18.24 4.64
C ARG A 579 21.24 -17.34 3.88
N GLN A 580 20.96 -16.07 3.69
CA GLN A 580 21.89 -15.12 3.06
C GLN A 580 23.11 -14.83 3.93
N LEU A 581 22.97 -14.74 5.26
CA LEU A 581 24.10 -14.59 6.17
C LEU A 581 25.03 -15.80 6.20
N ASN A 582 24.52 -17.01 5.93
CA ASN A 582 25.31 -18.25 5.89
C ASN A 582 25.93 -18.53 4.50
N THR A 583 25.57 -17.76 3.46
CA THR A 583 26.09 -17.94 2.10
C THR A 583 27.09 -16.85 1.66
N ILE A 584 27.51 -15.97 2.56
CA ILE A 584 28.69 -15.13 2.31
C ILE A 584 29.93 -15.98 2.52
N THR A 585 30.18 -16.89 1.57
CA THR A 585 31.52 -17.42 1.34
C THR A 585 32.35 -16.27 0.77
N LEU A 586 33.37 -15.87 1.50
CA LEU A 586 34.43 -14.99 1.01
C LEU A 586 34.91 -15.52 -0.34
N PRO A 587 34.98 -14.68 -1.39
CA PRO A 587 35.63 -15.09 -2.63
C PRO A 587 37.11 -15.31 -2.37
N ASP A 588 37.56 -16.47 -2.74
CA ASP A 588 38.97 -16.89 -2.71
C ASP A 588 39.76 -15.95 -3.63
N PHE A 589 40.67 -15.18 -3.06
CA PHE A 589 41.58 -14.32 -3.80
C PHE A 589 42.78 -15.11 -4.32
N SER A 590 42.59 -15.80 -5.42
CA SER A 590 43.71 -16.33 -6.20
C SER A 590 43.33 -16.36 -7.68
N ASP A 591 43.46 -15.22 -8.33
CA ASP A 591 43.96 -15.09 -9.72
C ASP A 591 44.22 -13.61 -10.04
N PRO A 592 45.45 -13.28 -10.41
CA PRO A 592 45.80 -11.94 -10.89
C PRO A 592 45.87 -11.96 -12.43
N GLU A 593 44.86 -11.40 -13.06
CA GLU A 593 45.04 -10.72 -14.39
C GLU A 593 43.64 -10.36 -14.97
N THR A 594 43.32 -9.11 -14.92
CA THR A 594 42.84 -8.23 -15.97
C THR A 594 42.16 -6.99 -15.38
N GLY A 595 42.66 -5.85 -15.78
CA GLY A 595 42.40 -4.56 -15.21
C GLY A 595 40.97 -4.04 -15.34
N SER A 596 40.49 -3.49 -14.24
CA SER A 596 39.68 -2.27 -14.20
C SER A 596 39.71 -1.71 -12.77
N VAL A 597 40.54 -0.72 -12.56
CA VAL A 597 40.74 -0.04 -11.26
C VAL A 597 39.50 0.78 -10.80
N HIS A 598 38.51 0.98 -11.66
CA HIS A 598 37.30 1.74 -11.32
C HIS A 598 36.17 0.95 -10.69
N ALA A 599 36.07 -0.37 -10.92
CA ALA A 599 35.00 -1.18 -10.35
C ALA A 599 35.24 -1.55 -8.87
N THR A 600 36.50 -1.68 -8.47
CA THR A 600 36.88 -2.00 -7.09
C THR A 600 36.67 -0.84 -6.10
N SER A 601 36.82 0.41 -6.58
CA SER A 601 36.57 1.62 -5.78
C SER A 601 35.10 1.80 -5.40
N ILE A 602 34.18 1.50 -6.31
CA ILE A 602 32.73 1.62 -6.06
C ILE A 602 32.23 0.48 -5.17
N ALA A 603 32.78 -0.72 -5.30
CA ALA A 603 32.45 -1.85 -4.43
C ALA A 603 32.98 -1.64 -3.01
N ALA A 604 34.22 -1.15 -2.86
CA ALA A 604 34.81 -0.83 -1.56
C ALA A 604 34.04 0.29 -0.85
N SER A 605 33.64 1.34 -1.55
CA SER A 605 32.87 2.44 -0.97
C SER A 605 31.45 2.01 -0.54
N ARG A 606 30.82 1.09 -1.25
CA ARG A 606 29.52 0.51 -0.86
C ARG A 606 29.62 -0.42 0.36
N VAL A 607 30.69 -1.19 0.45
CA VAL A 607 30.95 -2.03 1.64
C VAL A 607 31.29 -1.16 2.85
N GLU A 608 32.05 -0.10 2.67
CA GLU A 608 32.39 0.85 3.73
C GLU A 608 31.14 1.66 4.18
N GLN A 609 30.27 2.01 3.25
CA GLN A 609 28.99 2.65 3.56
C GLN A 609 28.03 1.69 4.29
N ALA A 610 27.95 0.43 3.88
CA ALA A 610 27.16 -0.59 4.55
C ALA A 610 27.71 -0.92 5.94
N LEU A 611 29.04 -1.00 6.10
CA LEU A 611 29.70 -1.17 7.40
C LEU A 611 29.54 0.08 8.30
N SER A 612 29.56 1.27 7.74
CA SER A 612 29.27 2.52 8.45
C SER A 612 27.81 2.62 8.90
N GLU A 613 26.86 2.17 8.08
CA GLU A 613 25.44 2.08 8.45
C GLU A 613 25.19 1.03 9.53
N VAL A 614 25.88 -0.13 9.48
CA VAL A 614 25.83 -1.14 10.52
C VAL A 614 26.51 -0.65 11.79
N ALA A 615 27.65 0.02 11.70
CA ALA A 615 28.36 0.59 12.85
C ALA A 615 27.56 1.75 13.49
N SER A 616 26.90 2.60 12.69
CA SER A 616 26.04 3.67 13.22
C SER A 616 24.74 3.12 13.81
N SER A 617 24.24 1.99 13.34
CA SER A 617 23.11 1.29 13.95
C SER A 617 23.47 0.58 15.25
N LEU A 618 24.73 0.18 15.42
CA LEU A 618 25.27 -0.38 16.66
C LEU A 618 25.66 0.67 17.70
N GLN A 619 25.99 1.90 17.29
CA GLN A 619 26.35 3.01 18.20
C GLN A 619 25.15 3.80 18.73
N SER A 620 23.94 3.64 18.22
CA SER A 620 22.74 4.16 18.87
C SER A 620 22.31 3.22 19.99
N SER A 621 22.95 3.33 21.13
CA SER A 621 22.69 2.59 22.37
C SER A 621 21.45 3.05 23.15
N ALA A 622 20.38 3.48 22.46
CA ALA A 622 19.04 3.34 22.98
C ALA A 622 18.45 2.08 22.35
N PRO A 623 17.87 1.14 23.13
CA PRO A 623 17.20 0.01 22.56
C PRO A 623 16.10 0.54 21.66
N LYS A 624 16.30 0.51 20.35
CA LYS A 624 15.22 0.66 19.38
C LYS A 624 14.32 -0.54 19.65
N GLN A 625 13.30 -0.36 20.48
CA GLN A 625 12.19 -1.29 20.56
C GLN A 625 11.51 -1.18 19.19
N GLY A 626 12.00 -2.00 18.26
CA GLY A 626 11.26 -2.33 17.07
C GLY A 626 9.91 -2.94 17.48
N PRO A 627 8.95 -3.12 16.57
CA PRO A 627 7.72 -3.81 16.88
C PRO A 627 8.07 -5.10 17.60
N LEU A 628 7.56 -5.26 18.82
CA LEU A 628 7.88 -6.38 19.72
C LEU A 628 7.74 -7.66 18.93
N HIS A 629 8.87 -8.29 18.66
CA HIS A 629 8.89 -9.49 17.85
C HIS A 629 8.20 -10.57 18.67
N PRO A 630 7.21 -11.27 18.16
CA PRO A 630 6.48 -12.30 18.91
C PRO A 630 7.40 -13.34 19.53
N TRP A 631 8.54 -13.62 18.89
CA TRP A 631 9.60 -14.47 19.44
C TRP A 631 10.20 -13.95 20.75
N MET A 632 10.18 -12.65 21.00
CA MET A 632 10.62 -12.08 22.28
C MET A 632 9.65 -12.45 23.40
N THR A 633 8.35 -12.41 23.15
CA THR A 633 7.34 -12.84 24.13
C THR A 633 7.48 -14.34 24.41
N LEU A 634 7.65 -15.16 23.37
CA LEU A 634 7.88 -16.60 23.52
C LEU A 634 9.14 -16.89 24.34
N ALA A 635 10.25 -16.21 24.06
CA ALA A 635 11.47 -16.35 24.85
C ALA A 635 11.28 -15.94 26.32
N GLN A 636 10.50 -14.87 26.60
CA GLN A 636 10.18 -14.47 27.97
C GLN A 636 9.33 -15.52 28.71
N ILE A 637 8.39 -16.17 28.03
CA ILE A 637 7.63 -17.28 28.63
C ILE A 637 8.54 -18.46 28.98
N TRP A 638 9.47 -18.85 28.10
CA TRP A 638 10.45 -19.89 28.37
C TRP A 638 11.39 -19.52 29.55
N LEU A 639 11.85 -18.26 29.62
CA LEU A 639 12.68 -17.78 30.72
C LEU A 639 11.90 -17.79 32.05
N HIS A 640 10.63 -17.41 32.03
CA HIS A 640 9.77 -17.50 33.21
C HIS A 640 9.59 -18.97 33.67
N ALA A 641 9.36 -19.90 32.72
CA ALA A 641 9.34 -21.31 33.03
C ALA A 641 10.64 -21.79 33.75
N ALA A 642 11.79 -21.35 33.22
CA ALA A 642 13.07 -21.65 33.84
C ALA A 642 13.18 -21.06 35.26
N GLU A 643 12.74 -19.84 35.50
CA GLU A 643 12.71 -19.19 36.81
C GLU A 643 11.83 -19.95 37.81
N VAL A 644 10.64 -20.42 37.37
CA VAL A 644 9.75 -21.24 38.18
C VAL A 644 10.42 -22.59 38.55
N TYR A 645 11.09 -23.28 37.61
CA TYR A 645 11.83 -24.51 37.88
C TYR A 645 13.01 -24.29 38.81
N ILE A 646 13.70 -23.15 38.73
CA ILE A 646 14.72 -22.74 39.69
C ILE A 646 14.10 -22.60 41.09
N GLY A 647 12.93 -21.95 41.20
CA GLY A 647 12.21 -21.78 42.47
C GLY A 647 11.76 -23.13 43.09
N ILE A 648 11.50 -24.15 42.27
CA ILE A 648 11.15 -25.51 42.71
C ILE A 648 12.44 -26.32 43.06
N GLY A 649 13.62 -25.90 42.62
CA GLY A 649 14.87 -26.60 42.81
C GLY A 649 15.14 -27.73 41.79
N LYS A 650 14.61 -27.56 40.53
CA LYS A 650 14.77 -28.52 39.44
C LYS A 650 15.72 -27.99 38.34
N PRO A 651 17.04 -28.16 38.48
CA PRO A 651 18.01 -27.57 37.58
C PRO A 651 18.03 -28.20 36.17
N ALA A 652 17.59 -29.43 36.00
CA ALA A 652 17.57 -30.08 34.68
C ALA A 652 16.49 -29.46 33.77
N GLU A 653 15.29 -29.34 34.30
CA GLU A 653 14.14 -28.72 33.61
C GLU A 653 14.38 -27.25 33.36
N ALA A 654 14.93 -26.52 34.31
CA ALA A 654 15.33 -25.12 34.14
C ALA A 654 16.36 -24.96 32.99
N THR A 655 17.32 -25.91 32.86
CA THR A 655 18.27 -25.91 31.74
C THR A 655 17.57 -26.13 30.40
N ALA A 656 16.63 -27.06 30.33
CA ALA A 656 15.89 -27.34 29.11
C ALA A 656 15.09 -26.07 28.64
N CYS A 657 14.35 -25.44 29.56
CA CYS A 657 13.61 -24.19 29.25
C CYS A 657 14.57 -23.03 28.83
N THR A 658 15.72 -22.91 29.51
CA THR A 658 16.72 -21.89 29.14
C THR A 658 17.33 -22.18 27.76
N GLN A 659 17.49 -23.47 27.39
CA GLN A 659 17.96 -23.85 26.07
C GLN A 659 16.95 -23.49 24.97
N GLU A 660 15.65 -23.68 25.21
CA GLU A 660 14.62 -23.26 24.25
C GLU A 660 14.62 -21.73 24.05
N ALA A 661 14.77 -20.96 25.13
CA ALA A 661 14.95 -19.51 25.00
C ALA A 661 16.23 -19.13 24.24
N ALA A 662 17.32 -19.90 24.44
CA ALA A 662 18.60 -19.73 23.75
C ALA A 662 18.51 -20.07 22.25
N ASN A 663 17.69 -21.04 21.87
CA ASN A 663 17.45 -21.39 20.47
C ASN A 663 16.81 -20.19 19.71
N LEU A 664 16.00 -19.40 20.38
CA LEU A 664 15.38 -18.18 19.83
C LEU A 664 16.37 -17.00 19.81
N PHE A 665 17.04 -16.74 20.95
CA PHE A 665 17.96 -15.62 21.14
C PHE A 665 19.25 -16.05 21.86
N PRO A 666 20.22 -16.63 21.15
CA PRO A 666 21.43 -17.19 21.78
C PRO A 666 22.32 -16.15 22.49
N MET A 667 22.30 -14.90 22.00
CA MET A 667 23.09 -13.79 22.54
C MET A 667 22.27 -12.85 23.45
N SER A 668 21.16 -13.30 24.00
CA SER A 668 20.37 -12.50 24.95
C SER A 668 21.01 -12.49 26.33
N HIS A 669 21.26 -11.30 26.88
CA HIS A 669 21.77 -11.14 28.26
C HIS A 669 20.85 -11.81 29.30
N ASN A 670 19.54 -11.86 29.07
CA ASN A 670 18.57 -12.54 29.93
C ASN A 670 18.77 -14.09 29.93
N VAL A 671 19.07 -14.66 28.76
CA VAL A 671 19.38 -16.10 28.64
C VAL A 671 20.67 -16.42 29.37
N LEU A 672 21.71 -15.61 29.20
CA LEU A 672 22.98 -15.77 29.88
C LEU A 672 22.85 -15.60 31.41
N TYR A 673 22.07 -14.63 31.85
CA TYR A 673 21.70 -14.44 33.25
C TYR A 673 21.02 -15.68 33.83
N MET A 674 20.07 -16.29 33.12
CA MET A 674 19.38 -17.51 33.55
C MET A 674 20.31 -18.72 33.61
N ARG A 675 21.23 -18.85 32.65
CA ARG A 675 22.30 -19.89 32.72
C ARG A 675 23.16 -19.73 33.97
N GLY A 676 23.48 -18.49 34.34
CA GLY A 676 24.18 -18.16 35.57
C GLY A 676 23.41 -18.63 36.81
N GLN A 677 22.13 -18.37 36.90
CA GLN A 677 21.28 -18.82 38.02
C GLN A 677 21.17 -20.37 38.10
N VAL A 678 21.05 -21.04 36.96
CA VAL A 678 21.06 -22.52 36.92
C VAL A 678 22.40 -23.08 37.37
N ALA A 679 23.51 -22.45 36.99
CA ALA A 679 24.83 -22.83 37.46
C ALA A 679 24.98 -22.63 38.98
N GLU A 680 24.48 -21.54 39.55
CA GLU A 680 24.42 -21.32 41.01
C GLU A 680 23.61 -22.43 41.70
N LEU A 681 22.43 -22.77 41.16
CA LEU A 681 21.59 -23.83 41.72
C LEU A 681 22.29 -25.21 41.74
N ARG A 682 23.19 -25.43 40.78
CA ARG A 682 24.05 -26.65 40.73
C ARG A 682 25.28 -26.57 41.65
N GLY A 683 25.55 -25.42 42.25
CA GLY A 683 26.70 -25.14 43.07
C GLY A 683 27.99 -24.82 42.28
N ASN A 684 27.89 -24.58 40.96
CA ASN A 684 29.02 -24.25 40.10
C ASN A 684 29.26 -22.74 40.06
N ILE A 685 29.85 -22.20 41.12
CA ILE A 685 30.02 -20.74 41.31
C ILE A 685 30.93 -20.12 40.23
N ASP A 686 31.98 -20.79 39.81
CA ASP A 686 32.90 -20.29 38.78
C ASP A 686 32.23 -20.23 37.41
N GLU A 687 31.37 -21.18 37.08
CA GLU A 687 30.59 -21.21 35.86
C GLU A 687 29.53 -20.08 35.90
N ALA A 688 28.84 -19.91 37.03
CA ALA A 688 27.87 -18.85 37.22
C ALA A 688 28.49 -17.45 37.02
N LYS A 689 29.66 -17.23 37.62
CA LYS A 689 30.42 -16.00 37.47
C LYS A 689 30.71 -15.68 36.01
N ARG A 690 31.17 -16.66 35.23
CA ARG A 690 31.47 -16.50 33.79
C ARG A 690 30.23 -16.09 33.00
N TRP A 691 29.08 -16.74 33.25
CA TRP A 691 27.84 -16.40 32.60
C TRP A 691 27.35 -14.98 32.91
N TYR A 692 27.52 -14.49 34.16
CA TYR A 692 27.16 -13.11 34.49
C TYR A 692 28.14 -12.10 33.90
N GLU A 693 29.42 -12.39 33.83
CA GLU A 693 30.42 -11.55 33.16
C GLU A 693 30.11 -11.44 31.64
N GLU A 694 29.72 -12.57 31.02
CA GLU A 694 29.32 -12.58 29.61
C GLU A 694 28.02 -11.81 29.38
N ALA A 695 27.04 -11.95 30.25
CA ALA A 695 25.79 -11.14 30.19
C ALA A 695 26.09 -9.65 30.29
N LEU A 696 27.02 -9.23 31.13
CA LEU A 696 27.43 -7.84 31.27
C LEU A 696 28.29 -7.34 30.11
N SER A 697 29.00 -8.22 29.41
CA SER A 697 29.71 -7.85 28.19
C SER A 697 28.74 -7.43 27.06
N ILE A 698 27.55 -8.04 27.02
CA ILE A 698 26.48 -7.72 26.06
C ILE A 698 25.66 -6.53 26.53
N SER A 699 25.26 -6.51 27.80
CA SER A 699 24.48 -5.43 28.42
C SER A 699 25.16 -4.94 29.71
N PRO A 700 26.04 -3.93 29.62
CA PRO A 700 26.77 -3.41 30.80
C PRO A 700 25.86 -2.82 31.90
N THR A 701 24.62 -2.48 31.55
CA THR A 701 23.63 -1.89 32.46
C THR A 701 22.62 -2.93 33.01
N HIS A 702 22.88 -4.22 32.85
CA HIS A 702 21.96 -5.25 33.34
C HIS A 702 22.10 -5.45 34.86
N VAL A 703 21.28 -4.70 35.61
CA VAL A 703 21.34 -4.61 37.10
C VAL A 703 21.29 -5.97 37.78
N LYS A 704 20.43 -6.91 37.33
CA LYS A 704 20.33 -8.25 37.91
C LYS A 704 21.64 -9.06 37.81
N SER A 705 22.34 -8.97 36.67
CA SER A 705 23.65 -9.61 36.51
C SER A 705 24.73 -8.95 37.35
N MET A 706 24.72 -7.60 37.47
CA MET A 706 25.63 -6.87 38.34
C MET A 706 25.47 -7.30 39.80
N GLN A 707 24.24 -7.36 40.29
CA GLN A 707 23.88 -7.77 41.63
C GLN A 707 24.38 -9.22 41.92
N ARG A 708 24.04 -10.18 41.06
CA ARG A 708 24.45 -11.57 41.26
C ARG A 708 25.95 -11.76 41.22
N LEU A 709 26.63 -11.09 40.27
CA LEU A 709 28.09 -11.11 40.19
C LEU A 709 28.73 -10.53 41.47
N ALA A 710 28.19 -9.45 41.98
CA ALA A 710 28.68 -8.82 43.22
C ALA A 710 28.50 -9.75 44.45
N LEU A 711 27.37 -10.45 44.56
CA LEU A 711 27.12 -11.43 45.62
C LEU A 711 28.13 -12.61 45.56
N ILE A 712 28.42 -13.09 44.35
CA ILE A 712 29.48 -14.13 44.17
C ILE A 712 30.86 -13.57 44.62
N LEU A 713 31.20 -12.35 44.23
CA LEU A 713 32.46 -11.73 44.65
C LEU A 713 32.53 -11.51 46.17
N HIS A 714 31.38 -11.17 46.78
CA HIS A 714 31.28 -11.11 48.24
C HIS A 714 31.57 -12.45 48.90
N GLN A 715 30.98 -13.56 48.41
CA GLN A 715 31.24 -14.91 48.89
C GLN A 715 32.71 -15.33 48.72
N LEU A 716 33.39 -14.83 47.69
CA LEU A 716 34.80 -15.06 47.41
C LEU A 716 35.72 -14.12 48.21
N GLY A 717 35.20 -13.31 49.12
CA GLY A 717 35.95 -12.35 49.93
C GLY A 717 36.52 -11.13 49.22
N ARG A 718 36.07 -10.88 47.97
CA ARG A 718 36.50 -9.71 47.17
C ARG A 718 35.61 -8.52 47.37
N TYR A 719 35.55 -8.03 48.62
CA TYR A 719 34.57 -7.02 49.05
C TYR A 719 34.67 -5.68 48.30
N SER A 720 35.86 -5.15 48.05
CA SER A 720 36.07 -3.87 47.39
C SER A 720 35.56 -3.88 45.91
N LEU A 721 35.70 -5.01 45.23
CA LEU A 721 35.21 -5.14 43.87
C LEU A 721 33.69 -5.31 43.84
N ALA A 722 33.13 -6.10 44.79
CA ALA A 722 31.70 -6.24 44.98
C ALA A 722 31.00 -4.89 45.27
N GLU A 723 31.61 -4.10 46.19
CA GLU A 723 31.11 -2.75 46.51
C GLU A 723 31.05 -1.85 45.26
N LYS A 724 32.14 -1.85 44.46
CA LYS A 724 32.21 -1.05 43.25
C LYS A 724 31.07 -1.42 42.29
N ILE A 725 30.87 -2.70 41.99
CA ILE A 725 29.84 -3.17 41.08
C ILE A 725 28.44 -2.83 41.60
N LEU A 726 28.19 -2.95 42.91
CA LEU A 726 26.91 -2.57 43.51
C LEU A 726 26.62 -1.07 43.44
N ARG A 727 27.65 -0.24 43.68
CA ARG A 727 27.53 1.21 43.52
C ARG A 727 27.23 1.61 42.06
N ASP A 728 27.89 0.97 41.11
CA ASP A 728 27.60 1.16 39.70
C ASP A 728 26.16 0.71 39.37
N ALA A 729 25.69 -0.41 39.94
CA ALA A 729 24.33 -0.87 39.81
C ALA A 729 23.26 0.09 40.38
N VAL A 730 23.56 0.71 41.57
CA VAL A 730 22.71 1.78 42.15
C VAL A 730 22.63 2.99 41.25
N GLN A 731 23.72 3.36 40.55
CA GLN A 731 23.70 4.47 39.61
C GLN A 731 22.83 4.18 38.39
N VAL A 732 22.81 2.93 37.93
CA VAL A 732 21.96 2.49 36.82
C VAL A 732 20.48 2.46 37.25
N ASN A 733 20.20 1.90 38.41
CA ASN A 733 18.85 1.80 38.97
C ASN A 733 18.86 2.02 40.50
N SER A 734 18.56 3.24 40.91
CA SER A 734 18.52 3.64 42.30
C SER A 734 17.32 3.09 43.08
N THR A 735 16.32 2.50 42.39
CA THR A 735 15.10 1.94 43.03
C THR A 735 15.14 0.44 43.24
N ALA A 736 16.24 -0.22 42.86
CA ALA A 736 16.42 -1.67 43.04
C ALA A 736 16.77 -1.99 44.49
N HIS A 737 15.79 -2.38 45.29
CA HIS A 737 15.97 -2.70 46.71
C HIS A 737 16.98 -3.82 46.97
N GLU A 738 17.03 -4.82 46.09
CA GLU A 738 17.94 -5.97 46.18
C GLU A 738 19.42 -5.53 46.06
N VAL A 739 19.70 -4.51 45.25
CA VAL A 739 21.07 -3.97 45.09
C VAL A 739 21.51 -3.21 46.37
N TRP A 740 20.59 -2.43 46.96
CA TRP A 740 20.86 -1.75 48.22
C TRP A 740 21.08 -2.72 49.37
N ASN A 741 20.29 -3.83 49.42
CA ASN A 741 20.50 -4.88 50.39
C ASN A 741 21.90 -5.53 50.25
N GLY A 742 22.26 -5.94 49.01
CA GLY A 742 23.57 -6.47 48.73
C GLY A 742 24.73 -5.52 49.05
N LEU A 743 24.54 -4.22 48.79
CA LEU A 743 25.54 -3.20 49.20
C LEU A 743 25.68 -3.11 50.72
N GLY A 744 24.57 -3.19 51.47
CA GLY A 744 24.56 -3.24 52.91
C GLY A 744 25.33 -4.45 53.45
N GLU A 745 25.13 -5.66 52.90
CA GLU A 745 25.82 -6.87 53.26
C GLU A 745 27.35 -6.78 53.02
N VAL A 746 27.77 -6.19 51.91
CA VAL A 746 29.19 -6.01 51.57
C VAL A 746 29.84 -4.96 52.53
N LEU A 747 29.16 -3.84 52.81
CA LEU A 747 29.67 -2.83 53.72
C LEU A 747 29.76 -3.34 55.17
N GLN A 748 28.80 -4.14 55.61
CA GLN A 748 28.84 -4.82 56.91
C GLN A 748 30.04 -5.77 57.01
N ALA A 749 30.32 -6.54 55.97
CA ALA A 749 31.47 -7.46 55.92
C ALA A 749 32.81 -6.69 55.93
N GLN A 750 32.82 -5.42 55.49
CA GLN A 750 34.00 -4.53 55.58
C GLN A 750 34.14 -3.82 56.95
N GLY A 751 33.13 -3.97 57.82
CA GLY A 751 33.13 -3.29 59.15
C GLY A 751 32.61 -1.85 59.11
N ASN A 752 31.90 -1.42 58.08
CA ASN A 752 31.29 -0.13 57.96
C ASN A 752 29.79 -0.20 58.30
N ASP A 753 29.47 -0.37 59.57
CA ASP A 753 28.12 -0.67 60.07
C ASP A 753 27.15 0.49 59.89
N ASP A 754 27.65 1.76 59.98
CA ASP A 754 26.78 2.93 59.78
C ASP A 754 26.25 3.02 58.34
N ALA A 755 27.14 2.92 57.35
CA ALA A 755 26.76 2.92 55.95
C ALA A 755 25.95 1.68 55.55
N ALA A 756 26.22 0.54 56.16
CA ALA A 756 25.43 -0.68 55.95
C ALA A 756 23.99 -0.49 56.44
N THR A 757 23.81 0.12 57.62
CA THR A 757 22.49 0.39 58.19
C THR A 757 21.68 1.35 57.29
N GLU A 758 22.28 2.39 56.75
CA GLU A 758 21.63 3.31 55.79
C GLU A 758 21.18 2.54 54.52
N CYS A 759 22.04 1.67 54.00
CA CYS A 759 21.69 0.84 52.85
C CYS A 759 20.52 -0.13 53.12
N PHE A 760 20.50 -0.78 54.29
CA PHE A 760 19.39 -1.67 54.67
C PHE A 760 18.09 -0.92 54.89
N LEU A 761 18.10 0.28 55.52
CA LEU A 761 16.91 1.10 55.65
C LEU A 761 16.36 1.53 54.29
N THR A 762 17.25 1.95 53.39
CA THR A 762 16.87 2.30 52.01
C THR A 762 16.29 1.09 51.29
N ALA A 763 16.88 -0.09 51.43
CA ALA A 763 16.38 -1.34 50.84
C ALA A 763 14.95 -1.67 51.33
N LEU A 764 14.71 -1.58 52.63
CA LEU A 764 13.40 -1.83 53.25
C LEU A 764 12.33 -0.83 52.75
N GLU A 765 12.64 0.44 52.67
CA GLU A 765 11.75 1.45 52.14
C GLU A 765 11.38 1.19 50.68
N LEU A 766 12.37 0.81 49.88
CA LEU A 766 12.15 0.48 48.45
C LEU A 766 11.40 -0.83 48.25
N GLU A 767 11.67 -1.84 49.06
CA GLU A 767 10.99 -3.14 48.99
C GLU A 767 9.49 -3.00 49.22
N ALA A 768 9.05 -2.13 50.15
CA ALA A 768 7.66 -1.89 50.43
C ALA A 768 6.83 -1.46 49.22
N SER A 769 7.45 -0.79 48.23
CA SER A 769 6.82 -0.29 47.02
C SER A 769 7.19 -1.03 45.74
N SER A 770 8.19 -1.93 45.78
CA SER A 770 8.63 -2.68 44.60
C SER A 770 7.66 -3.82 44.27
N PRO A 771 7.42 -4.12 42.98
CA PRO A 771 6.59 -5.26 42.61
C PRO A 771 7.19 -6.59 43.12
N VAL A 772 6.35 -7.54 43.49
CA VAL A 772 6.79 -8.87 44.01
C VAL A 772 7.55 -9.67 42.93
N VAL A 773 7.15 -9.51 41.66
CA VAL A 773 7.73 -10.17 40.48
C VAL A 773 7.89 -9.09 39.40
N PRO A 774 8.83 -9.19 38.49
CA PRO A 774 9.02 -8.20 37.41
C PRO A 774 7.91 -8.29 36.36
N PHE A 775 6.70 -7.85 36.69
CA PHE A 775 5.54 -7.80 35.76
C PHE A 775 5.82 -6.92 34.53
N THR A 776 6.82 -6.05 34.58
CA THR A 776 7.22 -5.17 33.49
C THR A 776 7.84 -5.87 32.29
N ILE A 777 8.11 -7.19 32.40
CA ILE A 777 8.55 -8.04 31.28
C ILE A 777 7.44 -8.21 30.23
N ILE A 778 6.17 -8.04 30.64
CA ILE A 778 5.03 -8.09 29.73
C ILE A 778 5.01 -6.83 28.88
N PRO A 779 4.94 -6.95 27.54
CA PRO A 779 4.92 -5.79 26.66
C PRO A 779 3.67 -4.94 26.84
N ARG A 780 3.86 -3.62 26.92
CA ARG A 780 2.80 -2.62 27.01
C ARG A 780 2.60 -1.99 25.66
N VAL A 781 1.67 -2.51 24.87
CA VAL A 781 1.39 -2.12 23.49
C VAL A 781 -0.10 -1.84 23.31
N LEU A 782 -0.42 -0.78 22.56
CA LEU A 782 -1.79 -0.39 22.24
C LEU A 782 -2.32 -1.15 21.01
#